data_9f38e4dbbd6918dba77e69c3d4db77d4
#
_entry.id   9f38e4dbbd6918dba77e69c3d4db77d4
#
_cell.length_a   1.000
_cell.length_b   1.000
_cell.length_c   1.000
_cell.angle_alpha   90.00
_cell.angle_beta   90.00
_cell.angle_gamma   90.00
#
_symmetry.space_group_name_H-M   'P 1'
#
loop_
_entity.id
_entity.type
_entity.pdbx_description
1 polymer ?
#
loop_
_entity_poly.entity_id
_entity_poly.type
_entity_poly.pdbx_seq_one_letter_code
_entity_poly.pdbx_strand_id
1 'polypeptide(L)'
;MKDELNQNEHKHEHGCCCHNHGSNHHHEHEHECSEHQTHEHNHSHGGIECGCHHHHQEKEVSVKTIIFSAILFALGIIVEHFGLSFIPKGAYQETIHQGLSLLLFFLPYLLCGKTILISAVKNLFEGHVLDEQFLMAVSSIGAIILKQYPEAVAIIILFQVGEKFEHYAVQKSRNSIAEIAKLRPEVAFVKEGTQIIERKIDQVEIGSIIVVRPGERIPLDGIVVNGESFLDTSALTGESVPRKVMIDDEILSGCINKQGVLEIQTTKKSADSALSRILELVENATENKTKQEQFVTRFAKIYTPIVCIAAVMLAVIPPVFGADFKTWIYRSLMFLVVSCPCAIVLSIPLSFCGGITAAARKGILIKGSIYLETLAKTKIAVFDKTGTLTKGVFNVSDVHTMNDFSQEELIAIATHAEYYSTHPISSSLKAIHHSACCEQYKPEFVDELAGFGIKAIVNGKEVLAGNLKLMEKFNVEYEKCEEHQNGTIVHLAIDKKYAGHIVISDEIKEDSLQAINDLKKCGVKDIVMLTGDNKATAENVAQELGITHVYSELLSQDKLSKVEELLADLNKSGKKGDSLIFTGDGINDSPVLARADAGIAMGGVGSDAAIEAADIIIMEDKPSKIAEGIKISRKTVGIVYQNLIGSLGIKGIILILSAFGISNMWLAVFGDVGVTILAVLNALRLLRK
;
A
#
# COMPACT_ATOMS: atom_id res chain seq x y z
N MET A 1 -42.01 45.74 26.19
CA MET A 1 -42.99 45.21 25.21
C MET A 1 -42.50 43.81 24.93
N LYS A 2 -43.00 42.92 25.72
CA LYS A 2 -44.03 41.88 25.52
C LYS A 2 -43.49 40.81 24.59
N ASP A 3 -43.07 39.65 25.13
CA ASP A 3 -43.89 38.44 25.49
C ASP A 3 -44.16 37.59 24.22
N GLU A 4 -43.98 36.31 24.15
CA GLU A 4 -44.18 35.11 24.99
C GLU A 4 -43.58 33.92 24.21
N LEU A 5 -42.83 33.02 24.84
CA LEU A 5 -43.23 31.73 25.45
C LEU A 5 -43.84 30.66 24.51
N ASN A 6 -43.13 29.54 24.35
CA ASN A 6 -43.53 28.18 24.74
C ASN A 6 -42.44 27.16 24.34
N GLN A 7 -41.78 26.58 25.25
CA GLN A 7 -41.75 25.25 25.91
C GLN A 7 -42.35 24.09 25.10
N ASN A 8 -41.51 23.06 24.86
CA ASN A 8 -41.82 21.70 25.30
C ASN A 8 -40.58 20.81 25.35
N GLU A 9 -40.30 20.39 26.57
CA GLU A 9 -39.39 19.30 26.95
C GLU A 9 -39.93 17.95 26.51
N HIS A 10 -39.05 17.01 26.18
CA HIS A 10 -39.19 15.60 26.63
C HIS A 10 -37.82 14.96 26.82
N LYS A 11 -37.48 14.74 28.07
CA LYS A 11 -36.50 13.81 28.61
C LYS A 11 -36.91 12.38 28.31
N HIS A 12 -35.93 11.49 28.05
CA HIS A 12 -35.87 10.19 28.72
C HIS A 12 -34.43 9.70 28.86
N GLU A 13 -34.03 9.61 30.12
CA GLU A 13 -32.89 8.88 30.66
C GLU A 13 -33.22 7.37 30.77
N HIS A 14 -32.14 6.66 31.02
CA HIS A 14 -31.91 5.35 31.70
C HIS A 14 -31.25 4.33 30.76
N GLY A 15 -30.17 3.67 31.12
CA GLY A 15 -29.56 3.42 32.43
C GLY A 15 -28.90 2.03 32.33
N CYS A 16 -27.65 1.96 32.76
CA CYS A 16 -26.88 0.71 32.94
C CYS A 16 -27.58 -0.27 33.86
N CYS A 17 -27.33 -1.56 33.66
CA CYS A 17 -26.91 -2.44 34.76
C CYS A 17 -26.56 -3.87 34.27
N CYS A 18 -25.40 -4.33 34.67
CA CYS A 18 -24.98 -5.72 34.74
C CYS A 18 -25.80 -6.47 35.78
N HIS A 19 -26.10 -7.74 35.56
CA HIS A 19 -26.02 -8.75 36.63
C HIS A 19 -25.99 -10.19 36.09
N ASN A 20 -25.06 -10.93 36.64
CA ASN A 20 -24.86 -12.37 36.62
C ASN A 20 -26.01 -13.07 37.37
N HIS A 21 -26.48 -14.24 36.88
CA HIS A 21 -26.74 -15.40 37.72
C HIS A 21 -27.02 -16.66 36.84
N GLY A 22 -26.31 -17.71 37.16
CA GLY A 22 -26.51 -19.03 36.59
C GLY A 22 -27.67 -19.80 37.26
N SER A 23 -28.19 -20.77 36.56
CA SER A 23 -28.63 -22.07 37.13
C SER A 23 -29.05 -23.04 36.02
N ASN A 24 -28.64 -24.29 36.23
CA ASN A 24 -28.94 -25.50 35.48
C ASN A 24 -30.41 -25.75 35.28
N HIS A 25 -30.77 -26.33 34.11
CA HIS A 25 -31.76 -27.40 34.03
C HIS A 25 -31.48 -28.28 32.79
N HIS A 26 -31.33 -29.59 33.07
CA HIS A 26 -31.36 -30.70 32.11
C HIS A 26 -32.75 -30.86 31.52
N HIS A 27 -32.81 -31.09 30.21
CA HIS A 27 -33.83 -31.96 29.61
C HIS A 27 -33.23 -32.72 28.44
N GLU A 28 -33.22 -34.05 28.59
CA GLU A 28 -32.96 -35.03 27.54
C GLU A 28 -34.16 -35.05 26.59
N HIS A 29 -33.88 -35.08 25.30
CA HIS A 29 -34.75 -35.72 24.30
C HIS A 29 -33.88 -36.37 23.23
N GLU A 30 -33.93 -37.70 23.20
CA GLU A 30 -33.46 -38.54 22.10
C GLU A 30 -34.28 -38.26 20.84
N HIS A 31 -33.63 -38.14 19.70
CA HIS A 31 -34.16 -38.54 18.41
C HIS A 31 -33.04 -38.99 17.46
N GLU A 32 -33.36 -40.05 16.78
CA GLU A 32 -32.60 -40.98 15.98
C GLU A 32 -31.75 -40.39 14.85
N CYS A 33 -30.65 -41.10 14.59
CA CYS A 33 -29.73 -40.97 13.47
C CYS A 33 -30.39 -41.31 12.13
N SER A 34 -30.16 -40.48 11.13
CA SER A 34 -30.19 -40.90 9.73
C SER A 34 -29.02 -40.28 8.95
N GLU A 35 -28.23 -41.19 8.45
CA GLU A 35 -27.27 -41.17 7.33
C GLU A 35 -26.46 -39.92 7.02
N HIS A 36 -25.16 -40.03 7.33
CA HIS A 36 -24.06 -39.17 6.90
C HIS A 36 -23.88 -39.22 5.39
N GLN A 37 -24.06 -38.07 4.74
CA GLN A 37 -23.32 -37.74 3.56
C GLN A 37 -22.11 -36.89 3.97
N THR A 38 -20.92 -37.45 3.80
CA THR A 38 -19.64 -36.83 3.99
C THR A 38 -19.45 -35.73 2.93
N HIS A 39 -19.69 -34.48 3.31
CA HIS A 39 -19.16 -33.34 2.57
C HIS A 39 -17.72 -33.09 3.02
N GLU A 40 -16.76 -33.46 2.18
CA GLU A 40 -15.42 -33.00 2.27
C GLU A 40 -15.40 -31.45 2.15
N HIS A 41 -15.24 -30.77 3.27
CA HIS A 41 -14.86 -29.35 3.26
C HIS A 41 -13.41 -29.22 2.87
N ASN A 42 -13.20 -29.01 1.59
CA ASN A 42 -11.94 -28.52 1.08
C ASN A 42 -11.76 -27.08 1.58
N HIS A 43 -10.96 -26.89 2.62
CA HIS A 43 -10.44 -25.58 3.01
C HIS A 43 -9.48 -25.11 1.93
N SER A 44 -9.99 -24.40 0.91
CA SER A 44 -9.16 -23.64 0.01
C SER A 44 -8.64 -22.42 0.77
N HIS A 45 -7.32 -22.34 0.87
CA HIS A 45 -6.56 -21.18 1.36
C HIS A 45 -7.07 -19.89 0.72
N GLY A 46 -7.18 -18.85 1.55
CA GLY A 46 -7.72 -17.54 1.24
C GLY A 46 -7.21 -16.97 -0.08
N GLY A 47 -8.11 -16.88 -1.04
CA GLY A 47 -7.88 -16.17 -2.29
C GLY A 47 -8.07 -14.68 -2.05
N ILE A 48 -7.06 -13.91 -2.40
CA ILE A 48 -7.04 -12.44 -2.40
C ILE A 48 -8.23 -11.93 -3.23
N GLU A 49 -9.26 -11.41 -2.58
CA GLU A 49 -10.35 -10.69 -3.24
C GLU A 49 -9.93 -9.24 -3.47
N CYS A 50 -9.33 -8.96 -4.61
CA CYS A 50 -9.32 -7.59 -5.13
C CYS A 50 -10.76 -7.17 -5.43
N GLY A 51 -11.20 -6.03 -4.91
CA GLY A 51 -12.55 -5.47 -5.04
C GLY A 51 -13.02 -5.12 -6.47
N CYS A 52 -12.65 -5.91 -7.45
CA CYS A 52 -13.17 -5.91 -8.80
C CYS A 52 -14.34 -6.87 -8.83
N HIS A 53 -15.55 -6.34 -8.91
CA HIS A 53 -16.84 -7.01 -9.12
C HIS A 53 -16.89 -8.54 -8.89
N HIS A 54 -17.83 -8.98 -8.04
CA HIS A 54 -18.26 -10.38 -7.93
C HIS A 54 -18.59 -10.95 -9.32
N HIS A 55 -17.59 -11.48 -10.01
CA HIS A 55 -17.85 -12.47 -11.03
C HIS A 55 -18.07 -13.80 -10.30
N HIS A 56 -19.29 -14.24 -10.23
CA HIS A 56 -19.62 -15.64 -9.95
C HIS A 56 -18.67 -16.52 -10.78
N GLN A 57 -18.17 -17.61 -10.19
CA GLN A 57 -17.36 -18.62 -10.87
C GLN A 57 -18.16 -19.27 -12.01
N GLU A 58 -18.36 -18.53 -13.11
CA GLU A 58 -18.87 -19.14 -14.34
C GLU A 58 -17.75 -19.94 -14.98
N LYS A 59 -18.08 -21.12 -15.50
CA LYS A 59 -17.12 -22.01 -16.16
C LYS A 59 -16.52 -21.28 -17.36
N GLU A 60 -15.31 -20.78 -17.20
CA GLU A 60 -14.55 -20.11 -18.25
C GLU A 60 -14.37 -21.01 -19.47
N VAL A 61 -14.47 -20.40 -20.67
CA VAL A 61 -14.19 -21.11 -21.91
C VAL A 61 -12.70 -21.47 -21.95
N SER A 62 -12.38 -22.74 -22.23
CA SER A 62 -11.01 -23.22 -22.31
C SER A 62 -10.27 -22.57 -23.47
N VAL A 63 -8.98 -22.24 -23.28
CA VAL A 63 -8.10 -21.74 -24.36
C VAL A 63 -8.11 -22.70 -25.57
N LYS A 64 -8.16 -24.00 -25.34
CA LYS A 64 -8.25 -25.02 -26.40
C LYS A 64 -9.54 -24.84 -27.22
N THR A 65 -10.67 -24.55 -26.57
CA THR A 65 -11.96 -24.28 -27.24
C THR A 65 -11.90 -23.02 -28.08
N ILE A 66 -11.27 -21.95 -27.59
CA ILE A 66 -11.10 -20.70 -28.33
C ILE A 66 -10.25 -20.92 -29.58
N ILE A 67 -9.10 -21.62 -29.45
CA ILE A 67 -8.21 -21.96 -30.59
C ILE A 67 -8.97 -22.80 -31.61
N PHE A 68 -9.66 -23.84 -31.18
CA PHE A 68 -10.44 -24.69 -32.05
C PHE A 68 -11.52 -23.91 -32.79
N SER A 69 -12.25 -23.03 -32.10
CA SER A 69 -13.25 -22.15 -32.69
C SER A 69 -12.65 -21.16 -33.68
N ALA A 70 -11.46 -20.62 -33.40
CA ALA A 70 -10.76 -19.73 -34.31
C ALA A 70 -10.29 -20.46 -35.59
N ILE A 71 -9.89 -21.72 -35.50
CA ILE A 71 -9.54 -22.56 -36.66
C ILE A 71 -10.78 -22.83 -37.52
N LEU A 72 -11.91 -23.21 -36.89
CA LEU A 72 -13.16 -23.43 -37.61
C LEU A 72 -13.65 -22.15 -38.30
N PHE A 73 -13.54 -21.00 -37.60
CA PHE A 73 -13.87 -19.70 -38.15
C PHE A 73 -13.03 -19.33 -39.36
N ALA A 74 -11.70 -19.53 -39.29
CA ALA A 74 -10.78 -19.31 -40.41
C ALA A 74 -11.12 -20.21 -41.62
N LEU A 75 -11.45 -21.48 -41.35
CA LEU A 75 -11.91 -22.40 -42.39
C LEU A 75 -13.24 -21.93 -43.00
N GLY A 76 -14.18 -21.41 -42.19
CA GLY A 76 -15.43 -20.84 -42.67
C GLY A 76 -15.19 -19.69 -43.62
N ILE A 77 -14.33 -18.73 -43.29
CA ILE A 77 -13.95 -17.62 -44.17
C ILE A 77 -13.33 -18.11 -45.47
N ILE A 78 -12.44 -19.10 -45.42
CA ILE A 78 -11.82 -19.66 -46.60
C ILE A 78 -12.85 -20.33 -47.54
N VAL A 79 -13.77 -21.10 -46.94
CA VAL A 79 -14.85 -21.73 -47.73
C VAL A 79 -15.79 -20.68 -48.34
N GLU A 80 -16.13 -19.64 -47.61
CA GLU A 80 -16.98 -18.56 -48.10
C GLU A 80 -16.33 -17.76 -49.25
N HIS A 81 -15.03 -17.49 -49.14
CA HIS A 81 -14.32 -16.62 -50.12
C HIS A 81 -13.81 -17.38 -51.34
N PHE A 82 -13.28 -18.59 -51.17
CA PHE A 82 -12.67 -19.37 -52.26
C PHE A 82 -13.60 -20.42 -52.86
N GLY A 83 -14.78 -20.66 -52.26
CA GLY A 83 -15.70 -21.70 -52.63
C GLY A 83 -15.12 -23.11 -52.47
N LEU A 84 -15.96 -24.11 -52.73
CA LEU A 84 -15.52 -25.52 -52.76
C LEU A 84 -15.12 -25.89 -54.17
N SER A 85 -13.95 -25.42 -54.60
CA SER A 85 -13.41 -25.69 -55.95
C SER A 85 -13.23 -27.18 -56.28
N PHE A 86 -13.27 -28.03 -55.26
CA PHE A 86 -13.11 -29.48 -55.37
C PHE A 86 -14.42 -30.24 -55.63
N ILE A 87 -15.60 -29.59 -55.56
CA ILE A 87 -16.86 -30.27 -55.77
C ILE A 87 -17.34 -29.99 -57.22
N PRO A 88 -17.73 -31.06 -57.98
CA PRO A 88 -18.22 -30.90 -59.32
C PRO A 88 -19.46 -29.95 -59.37
N LYS A 89 -19.47 -29.06 -60.38
CA LYS A 89 -20.57 -28.14 -60.60
C LYS A 89 -21.89 -28.88 -60.84
N GLY A 90 -22.75 -28.92 -59.85
CA GLY A 90 -24.06 -29.56 -59.95
C GLY A 90 -25.09 -28.80 -59.04
N ALA A 91 -26.39 -29.05 -59.22
CA ALA A 91 -27.47 -28.40 -58.48
C ALA A 91 -27.39 -28.48 -56.96
N TYR A 92 -26.62 -29.42 -56.41
CA TYR A 92 -26.40 -29.59 -54.96
C TYR A 92 -25.21 -28.80 -54.41
N GLN A 93 -24.30 -28.25 -55.24
CA GLN A 93 -23.07 -27.57 -54.81
C GLN A 93 -23.39 -26.32 -53.96
N GLU A 94 -24.39 -25.57 -54.39
CA GLU A 94 -24.80 -24.32 -53.69
C GLU A 94 -25.41 -24.60 -52.32
N THR A 95 -26.21 -25.68 -52.20
CA THR A 95 -26.86 -26.10 -50.97
C THR A 95 -25.80 -26.67 -49.97
N ILE A 96 -24.86 -27.46 -50.47
CA ILE A 96 -23.76 -28.04 -49.68
C ILE A 96 -22.83 -26.90 -49.21
N HIS A 97 -22.51 -25.94 -50.07
CA HIS A 97 -21.68 -24.78 -49.72
C HIS A 97 -22.31 -23.93 -48.62
N GLN A 98 -23.63 -23.60 -48.76
CA GLN A 98 -24.36 -22.85 -47.75
C GLN A 98 -24.49 -23.61 -46.44
N GLY A 99 -24.77 -24.92 -46.49
CA GLY A 99 -24.87 -25.77 -45.27
C GLY A 99 -23.55 -25.88 -44.53
N LEU A 100 -22.44 -26.11 -45.26
CA LEU A 100 -21.10 -26.20 -44.66
C LEU A 100 -20.63 -24.88 -44.09
N SER A 101 -20.85 -23.76 -44.81
CA SER A 101 -20.51 -22.41 -44.34
C SER A 101 -21.28 -22.10 -43.07
N LEU A 102 -22.60 -22.37 -43.03
CA LEU A 102 -23.41 -22.16 -41.86
C LEU A 102 -22.90 -22.99 -40.65
N LEU A 103 -22.55 -24.25 -40.86
CA LEU A 103 -22.04 -25.11 -39.80
C LEU A 103 -20.69 -24.59 -39.25
N LEU A 104 -19.78 -24.17 -40.15
CA LEU A 104 -18.46 -23.65 -39.80
C LEU A 104 -18.53 -22.32 -39.00
N PHE A 105 -19.59 -21.53 -39.17
CA PHE A 105 -19.82 -20.32 -38.36
C PHE A 105 -20.65 -20.60 -37.12
N PHE A 106 -21.67 -21.44 -37.20
CA PHE A 106 -22.60 -21.69 -36.10
C PHE A 106 -21.96 -22.50 -34.95
N LEU A 107 -21.11 -23.47 -35.27
CA LEU A 107 -20.43 -24.29 -34.26
C LEU A 107 -19.47 -23.45 -33.37
N PRO A 108 -18.53 -22.63 -33.91
CA PRO A 108 -17.73 -21.71 -33.08
C PRO A 108 -18.58 -20.72 -32.28
N TYR A 109 -19.65 -20.19 -32.90
CA TYR A 109 -20.56 -19.26 -32.22
C TYR A 109 -21.18 -19.91 -30.96
N LEU A 110 -21.64 -21.16 -31.05
CA LEU A 110 -22.21 -21.89 -29.90
C LEU A 110 -21.14 -22.25 -28.87
N LEU A 111 -19.95 -22.71 -29.32
CA LEU A 111 -18.89 -23.15 -28.42
C LEU A 111 -18.35 -22.00 -27.57
N CYS A 112 -18.14 -20.81 -28.15
CA CYS A 112 -17.60 -19.65 -27.46
C CYS A 112 -18.69 -18.72 -26.91
N GLY A 113 -19.87 -18.66 -27.56
CA GLY A 113 -20.93 -17.71 -27.21
C GLY A 113 -21.88 -18.21 -26.14
N LYS A 114 -21.94 -19.54 -25.87
CA LYS A 114 -22.87 -20.11 -24.90
C LYS A 114 -22.78 -19.44 -23.51
N THR A 115 -21.58 -19.20 -23.01
CA THR A 115 -21.36 -18.55 -21.70
C THR A 115 -21.87 -17.13 -21.72
N ILE A 116 -21.48 -16.33 -22.72
CA ILE A 116 -21.88 -14.94 -22.87
C ILE A 116 -23.40 -14.79 -22.96
N LEU A 117 -24.06 -15.65 -23.77
CA LEU A 117 -25.50 -15.60 -23.95
C LEU A 117 -26.26 -15.98 -22.66
N ILE A 118 -25.79 -17.00 -21.94
CA ILE A 118 -26.40 -17.41 -20.66
C ILE A 118 -26.21 -16.32 -19.61
N SER A 119 -25.00 -15.78 -19.47
CA SER A 119 -24.71 -14.70 -18.52
C SER A 119 -25.49 -13.44 -18.83
N ALA A 120 -25.58 -13.05 -20.10
CA ALA A 120 -26.39 -11.88 -20.50
C ALA A 120 -27.87 -12.01 -20.10
N VAL A 121 -28.45 -13.22 -20.26
CA VAL A 121 -29.83 -13.51 -19.84
C VAL A 121 -29.95 -13.51 -18.32
N LYS A 122 -29.02 -14.14 -17.61
CA LYS A 122 -29.01 -14.21 -16.15
C LYS A 122 -28.91 -12.82 -15.52
N ASN A 123 -27.93 -12.01 -15.96
CA ASN A 123 -27.70 -10.66 -15.47
C ASN A 123 -28.88 -9.71 -15.75
N LEU A 124 -29.61 -9.94 -16.87
CA LEU A 124 -30.85 -9.24 -17.15
C LEU A 124 -31.93 -9.50 -16.10
N PHE A 125 -32.09 -10.76 -15.64
CA PHE A 125 -33.05 -11.13 -14.61
C PHE A 125 -32.62 -10.69 -13.21
N GLU A 126 -31.33 -10.58 -12.95
CA GLU A 126 -30.76 -10.11 -11.67
C GLU A 126 -30.79 -8.56 -11.55
N GLY A 127 -31.29 -7.85 -12.57
CA GLY A 127 -31.39 -6.39 -12.55
C GLY A 127 -30.13 -5.66 -12.97
N HIS A 128 -29.10 -6.34 -13.40
CA HIS A 128 -27.89 -5.78 -14.02
C HIS A 128 -28.11 -5.61 -15.52
N VAL A 129 -29.09 -4.79 -15.86
CA VAL A 129 -29.46 -4.48 -17.24
C VAL A 129 -28.35 -3.60 -17.85
N LEU A 130 -27.90 -3.97 -19.05
CA LEU A 130 -26.92 -3.19 -19.84
C LEU A 130 -25.46 -3.36 -19.41
N ASP A 131 -25.05 -4.55 -19.06
CA ASP A 131 -23.64 -4.91 -18.89
C ASP A 131 -22.95 -5.20 -20.25
N GLU A 132 -21.64 -5.46 -20.21
CA GLU A 132 -20.86 -5.74 -21.43
C GLU A 132 -21.28 -7.03 -22.12
N GLN A 133 -21.67 -8.06 -21.36
CA GLN A 133 -22.10 -9.35 -21.90
C GLN A 133 -23.45 -9.19 -22.62
N PHE A 134 -24.36 -8.35 -22.10
CA PHE A 134 -25.61 -8.00 -22.77
C PHE A 134 -25.35 -7.27 -24.10
N LEU A 135 -24.46 -6.28 -24.13
CA LEU A 135 -24.11 -5.55 -25.34
C LEU A 135 -23.55 -6.48 -26.43
N MET A 136 -22.65 -7.40 -26.05
CA MET A 136 -22.07 -8.39 -26.96
C MET A 136 -23.11 -9.41 -27.46
N ALA A 137 -24.00 -9.89 -26.57
CA ALA A 137 -25.05 -10.79 -26.94
C ALA A 137 -26.03 -10.15 -27.94
N VAL A 138 -26.49 -8.92 -27.67
CA VAL A 138 -27.40 -8.20 -28.56
C VAL A 138 -26.74 -7.93 -29.93
N SER A 139 -25.47 -7.52 -29.94
CA SER A 139 -24.75 -7.21 -31.17
C SER A 139 -24.50 -8.47 -32.01
N SER A 140 -24.09 -9.59 -31.38
CA SER A 140 -23.86 -10.84 -32.12
C SER A 140 -25.12 -11.50 -32.63
N ILE A 141 -26.23 -11.48 -31.88
CA ILE A 141 -27.54 -11.95 -32.31
C ILE A 141 -28.06 -11.06 -33.49
N GLY A 142 -27.92 -9.73 -33.35
CA GLY A 142 -28.31 -8.80 -34.39
C GLY A 142 -27.53 -9.03 -35.67
N ALA A 143 -26.23 -9.32 -35.63
CA ALA A 143 -25.42 -9.68 -36.78
C ALA A 143 -25.91 -10.98 -37.45
N ILE A 144 -26.31 -12.00 -36.67
CA ILE A 144 -26.92 -13.24 -37.20
C ILE A 144 -28.23 -12.92 -37.94
N ILE A 145 -29.12 -12.12 -37.35
CA ILE A 145 -30.39 -11.71 -37.98
C ILE A 145 -30.15 -11.00 -39.29
N LEU A 146 -29.11 -10.17 -39.38
CA LEU A 146 -28.73 -9.47 -40.62
C LEU A 146 -27.97 -10.38 -41.59
N LYS A 147 -27.77 -11.66 -41.30
CA LYS A 147 -27.02 -12.67 -42.09
C LYS A 147 -25.52 -12.34 -42.21
N GLN A 148 -24.98 -11.60 -41.26
CA GLN A 148 -23.55 -11.31 -41.16
C GLN A 148 -22.89 -12.33 -40.21
N TYR A 149 -22.82 -13.61 -40.64
CA TYR A 149 -22.36 -14.71 -39.82
C TYR A 149 -20.87 -14.59 -39.43
N PRO A 150 -19.95 -14.18 -40.33
CA PRO A 150 -18.53 -14.00 -39.96
C PRO A 150 -18.34 -12.97 -38.87
N GLU A 151 -19.08 -11.84 -38.94
CA GLU A 151 -19.00 -10.78 -37.95
C GLU A 151 -19.52 -11.23 -36.58
N ALA A 152 -20.64 -11.97 -36.55
CA ALA A 152 -21.20 -12.50 -35.31
C ALA A 152 -20.22 -13.40 -34.57
N VAL A 153 -19.52 -14.28 -35.31
CA VAL A 153 -18.52 -15.20 -34.75
C VAL A 153 -17.26 -14.45 -34.32
N ALA A 154 -16.82 -13.48 -35.13
CA ALA A 154 -15.66 -12.64 -34.81
C ALA A 154 -15.85 -11.87 -33.49
N ILE A 155 -17.04 -11.25 -33.26
CA ILE A 155 -17.37 -10.57 -32.02
C ILE A 155 -17.14 -11.50 -30.82
N ILE A 156 -17.72 -12.70 -30.86
CA ILE A 156 -17.69 -13.66 -29.75
C ILE A 156 -16.27 -14.20 -29.51
N ILE A 157 -15.55 -14.61 -30.57
CA ILE A 157 -14.20 -15.16 -30.40
C ILE A 157 -13.23 -14.10 -29.89
N LEU A 158 -13.26 -12.89 -30.46
CA LEU A 158 -12.36 -11.81 -30.03
C LEU A 158 -12.69 -11.30 -28.63
N PHE A 159 -13.96 -11.29 -28.26
CA PHE A 159 -14.34 -11.00 -26.87
C PHE A 159 -13.76 -12.04 -25.90
N GLN A 160 -13.90 -13.34 -26.22
CA GLN A 160 -13.32 -14.41 -25.39
C GLN A 160 -11.78 -14.33 -25.29
N VAL A 161 -11.10 -13.94 -26.37
CA VAL A 161 -9.65 -13.68 -26.33
C VAL A 161 -9.34 -12.51 -25.41
N GLY A 162 -10.12 -11.42 -25.49
CA GLY A 162 -9.98 -10.28 -24.62
C GLY A 162 -10.18 -10.63 -23.15
N GLU A 163 -11.24 -11.34 -22.82
CA GLU A 163 -11.55 -11.83 -21.46
C GLU A 163 -10.43 -12.73 -20.89
N LYS A 164 -9.90 -13.65 -21.71
CA LYS A 164 -8.75 -14.48 -21.30
C LYS A 164 -7.47 -13.68 -21.05
N PHE A 165 -7.19 -12.69 -21.88
CA PHE A 165 -6.06 -11.81 -21.67
C PHE A 165 -6.22 -10.96 -20.42
N GLU A 166 -7.44 -10.51 -20.13
CA GLU A 166 -7.82 -9.80 -18.91
C GLU A 166 -7.53 -10.65 -17.67
N HIS A 167 -8.08 -11.89 -17.63
CA HIS A 167 -7.84 -12.82 -16.53
C HIS A 167 -6.35 -13.10 -16.33
N TYR A 168 -5.60 -13.32 -17.41
CA TYR A 168 -4.15 -13.51 -17.33
C TYR A 168 -3.43 -12.30 -16.71
N ALA A 169 -3.80 -11.09 -17.09
CA ALA A 169 -3.18 -9.87 -16.57
C ALA A 169 -3.49 -9.65 -15.09
N VAL A 170 -4.76 -9.84 -14.68
CA VAL A 170 -5.20 -9.77 -13.29
C VAL A 170 -4.48 -10.84 -12.46
N GLN A 171 -4.45 -12.09 -12.95
CA GLN A 171 -3.76 -13.19 -12.28
C GLN A 171 -2.26 -12.92 -12.13
N LYS A 172 -1.62 -12.37 -13.15
CA LYS A 172 -0.20 -11.99 -13.08
C LYS A 172 0.06 -10.90 -12.05
N SER A 173 -0.83 -9.92 -11.94
CA SER A 173 -0.76 -8.88 -10.90
C SER A 173 -0.93 -9.48 -9.50
N ARG A 174 -1.93 -10.34 -9.31
CA ARG A 174 -2.16 -11.07 -8.05
C ARG A 174 -0.99 -11.97 -7.68
N ASN A 175 -0.44 -12.71 -8.64
CA ASN A 175 0.73 -13.57 -8.40
C ASN A 175 1.96 -12.77 -7.96
N SER A 176 2.11 -11.53 -8.40
CA SER A 176 3.21 -10.66 -7.95
C SER A 176 3.08 -10.26 -6.47
N ILE A 177 1.85 -10.13 -5.96
CA ILE A 177 1.56 -9.94 -4.53
C ILE A 177 1.75 -11.28 -3.79
N ALA A 178 1.24 -12.38 -4.36
CA ALA A 178 1.38 -13.72 -3.79
C ALA A 178 2.85 -14.20 -3.72
N GLU A 179 3.76 -13.65 -4.54
CA GLU A 179 5.20 -13.89 -4.39
C GLU A 179 5.73 -13.38 -3.04
N ILE A 180 5.21 -12.28 -2.53
CA ILE A 180 5.53 -11.78 -1.19
C ILE A 180 4.96 -12.73 -0.14
N ALA A 181 3.75 -13.26 -0.34
CA ALA A 181 3.13 -14.24 0.57
C ALA A 181 3.92 -15.56 0.68
N LYS A 182 4.54 -16.02 -0.42
CA LYS A 182 5.42 -17.20 -0.42
C LYS A 182 6.72 -17.04 0.38
N LEU A 183 7.00 -15.82 0.86
CA LEU A 183 8.13 -15.58 1.75
C LEU A 183 7.86 -16.10 3.17
N ARG A 184 6.62 -16.40 3.55
CA ARG A 184 6.24 -16.91 4.88
C ARG A 184 6.58 -18.41 4.96
N PRO A 185 7.49 -18.83 5.85
CA PRO A 185 7.71 -20.24 6.16
C PRO A 185 6.43 -20.85 6.77
N GLU A 186 6.22 -22.14 6.60
CA GLU A 186 5.10 -22.84 7.22
C GLU A 186 5.47 -23.45 8.56
N VAL A 187 6.76 -23.70 8.78
CA VAL A 187 7.31 -24.37 9.96
C VAL A 187 8.48 -23.61 10.55
N ALA A 188 8.71 -23.81 11.86
CA ALA A 188 9.85 -23.33 12.60
C ALA A 188 10.51 -24.48 13.38
N PHE A 189 11.82 -24.45 13.51
CA PHE A 189 12.59 -25.41 14.32
C PHE A 189 12.77 -24.87 15.74
N VAL A 190 11.98 -25.37 16.68
CA VAL A 190 11.96 -24.92 18.07
C VAL A 190 12.93 -25.77 18.90
N LYS A 191 13.77 -25.12 19.71
CA LYS A 191 14.70 -25.76 20.63
C LYS A 191 14.02 -26.04 21.97
N GLU A 192 13.80 -27.31 22.28
CA GLU A 192 13.27 -27.76 23.58
C GLU A 192 14.39 -28.54 24.34
N GLY A 193 15.06 -27.88 25.28
CA GLY A 193 16.21 -28.43 25.95
C GLY A 193 17.37 -28.69 24.98
N THR A 194 17.71 -29.97 24.76
CA THR A 194 18.76 -30.39 23.80
C THR A 194 18.24 -30.84 22.45
N GLN A 195 16.91 -30.90 22.25
CA GLN A 195 16.30 -31.38 21.04
C GLN A 195 15.75 -30.19 20.21
N ILE A 196 15.82 -30.33 18.88
CA ILE A 196 15.23 -29.40 17.95
C ILE A 196 14.02 -30.09 17.31
N ILE A 197 12.83 -29.51 17.50
CA ILE A 197 11.56 -30.07 17.08
C ILE A 197 10.95 -29.15 16.03
N GLU A 198 10.47 -29.73 14.92
CA GLU A 198 9.73 -28.98 13.90
C GLU A 198 8.31 -28.73 14.40
N ARG A 199 7.88 -27.47 14.38
CA ARG A 199 6.51 -27.04 14.72
C ARG A 199 5.95 -26.11 13.63
N LYS A 200 4.63 -26.14 13.44
CA LYS A 200 3.98 -25.11 12.62
C LYS A 200 4.15 -23.75 13.29
N ILE A 201 4.41 -22.71 12.49
CA ILE A 201 4.70 -21.37 13.03
C ILE A 201 3.56 -20.81 13.89
N ASP A 202 2.30 -21.19 13.59
CA ASP A 202 1.13 -20.75 14.35
C ASP A 202 1.03 -21.40 15.75
N GLN A 203 1.84 -22.43 16.02
CA GLN A 203 1.93 -23.16 17.31
C GLN A 203 3.15 -22.73 18.13
N VAL A 204 3.98 -21.83 17.63
CA VAL A 204 5.15 -21.33 18.35
C VAL A 204 4.72 -20.19 19.27
N GLU A 205 5.03 -20.34 20.57
CA GLU A 205 4.72 -19.32 21.57
C GLU A 205 5.80 -18.24 21.65
N ILE A 206 5.42 -17.06 22.15
CA ILE A 206 6.36 -15.98 22.45
C ILE A 206 7.35 -16.46 23.52
N GLY A 207 8.63 -16.13 23.35
CA GLY A 207 9.72 -16.55 24.24
C GLY A 207 10.35 -17.90 23.88
N SER A 208 9.79 -18.63 22.89
CA SER A 208 10.40 -19.86 22.38
C SER A 208 11.71 -19.56 21.67
N ILE A 209 12.69 -20.47 21.79
CA ILE A 209 13.96 -20.34 21.05
C ILE A 209 13.82 -21.13 19.74
N ILE A 210 13.93 -20.43 18.62
CA ILE A 210 13.96 -21.03 17.29
C ILE A 210 15.38 -21.08 16.74
N VAL A 211 15.69 -22.14 15.99
CA VAL A 211 17.02 -22.35 15.38
C VAL A 211 16.88 -22.14 13.88
N VAL A 212 17.67 -21.22 13.33
CA VAL A 212 17.66 -20.89 11.90
C VAL A 212 19.03 -21.16 11.29
N ARG A 213 19.09 -22.08 10.35
CA ARG A 213 20.32 -22.51 9.68
C ARG A 213 20.66 -21.61 8.49
N PRO A 214 21.91 -21.63 8.00
CA PRO A 214 22.29 -20.96 6.77
C PRO A 214 21.41 -21.40 5.59
N GLY A 215 20.91 -20.43 4.83
CA GLY A 215 19.97 -20.63 3.70
C GLY A 215 18.49 -20.67 4.10
N GLU A 216 18.18 -20.80 5.39
CA GLU A 216 16.78 -20.80 5.86
C GLU A 216 16.25 -19.39 6.04
N ARG A 217 14.92 -19.26 5.93
CA ARG A 217 14.20 -18.02 6.24
C ARG A 217 13.86 -17.97 7.72
N ILE A 218 13.95 -16.78 8.29
CA ILE A 218 13.53 -16.52 9.68
C ILE A 218 11.99 -16.59 9.73
N PRO A 219 11.43 -17.53 10.53
CA PRO A 219 10.00 -17.77 10.53
C PRO A 219 9.20 -16.76 11.36
N LEU A 220 9.76 -16.21 12.42
CA LEU A 220 9.12 -15.31 13.39
C LEU A 220 10.06 -14.19 13.79
N ASP A 221 9.50 -13.04 14.17
CA ASP A 221 10.25 -11.92 14.71
C ASP A 221 10.84 -12.30 16.09
N GLY A 222 12.05 -11.84 16.37
CA GLY A 222 12.71 -12.15 17.63
C GLY A 222 14.05 -11.45 17.83
N ILE A 223 14.73 -11.82 18.92
CA ILE A 223 16.05 -11.31 19.30
C ILE A 223 17.06 -12.45 19.21
N VAL A 224 18.25 -12.18 18.68
CA VAL A 224 19.33 -13.18 18.64
C VAL A 224 19.84 -13.45 20.05
N VAL A 225 19.72 -14.69 20.52
CA VAL A 225 20.26 -15.12 21.84
C VAL A 225 21.58 -15.85 21.70
N ASN A 226 21.87 -16.40 20.51
CA ASN A 226 23.14 -17.08 20.25
C ASN A 226 23.46 -17.08 18.75
N GLY A 227 24.75 -16.91 18.42
CA GLY A 227 25.25 -16.93 17.04
C GLY A 227 25.49 -15.54 16.46
N GLU A 228 26.19 -15.51 15.34
CA GLU A 228 26.35 -14.33 14.49
C GLU A 228 26.18 -14.74 13.01
N SER A 229 25.64 -13.85 12.20
CA SER A 229 25.42 -14.11 10.78
C SER A 229 25.27 -12.84 9.95
N PHE A 230 25.09 -13.04 8.64
CA PHE A 230 24.60 -12.01 7.72
C PHE A 230 23.18 -12.36 7.26
N LEU A 231 22.27 -11.41 7.34
CA LEU A 231 20.89 -11.56 6.90
C LEU A 231 20.66 -10.86 5.56
N ASP A 232 20.08 -11.58 4.63
CA ASP A 232 19.56 -11.01 3.40
C ASP A 232 18.13 -10.50 3.65
N THR A 233 18.02 -9.19 3.69
CA THR A 233 16.75 -8.48 3.93
C THR A 233 16.06 -8.05 2.63
N SER A 234 16.66 -8.35 1.47
CA SER A 234 16.22 -7.85 0.15
C SER A 234 14.77 -8.14 -0.19
N ALA A 235 14.22 -9.24 0.33
CA ALA A 235 12.82 -9.62 0.12
C ALA A 235 11.83 -8.70 0.84
N LEU A 236 12.24 -8.07 1.95
CA LEU A 236 11.42 -7.17 2.77
C LEU A 236 11.73 -5.69 2.46
N THR A 237 13.00 -5.34 2.51
CA THR A 237 13.45 -3.94 2.42
C THR A 237 13.85 -3.53 1.00
N GLY A 238 14.13 -4.48 0.13
CA GLY A 238 14.66 -4.23 -1.21
C GLY A 238 16.18 -3.96 -1.24
N GLU A 239 16.88 -4.04 -0.10
CA GLU A 239 18.33 -3.87 -0.03
C GLU A 239 19.07 -5.13 -0.49
N SER A 240 20.07 -4.95 -1.36
CA SER A 240 20.89 -6.06 -1.84
C SER A 240 22.09 -6.37 -0.94
N VAL A 241 22.41 -5.49 0.02
CA VAL A 241 23.55 -5.66 0.92
C VAL A 241 23.10 -6.41 2.18
N PRO A 242 23.70 -7.58 2.49
CA PRO A 242 23.35 -8.32 3.69
C PRO A 242 23.71 -7.55 4.98
N ARG A 243 22.80 -7.51 5.94
CA ARG A 243 23.01 -6.89 7.27
C ARG A 243 23.70 -7.88 8.21
N LYS A 244 24.79 -7.47 8.85
CA LYS A 244 25.40 -8.24 9.94
C LYS A 244 24.51 -8.21 11.17
N VAL A 245 24.34 -9.36 11.84
CA VAL A 245 23.59 -9.50 13.09
C VAL A 245 24.40 -10.28 14.12
N MET A 246 24.26 -9.87 15.38
CA MET A 246 24.95 -10.42 16.56
C MET A 246 23.95 -10.65 17.71
N ILE A 247 24.43 -11.12 18.83
CA ILE A 247 23.63 -11.32 20.05
C ILE A 247 22.99 -9.97 20.45
N ASP A 248 21.73 -10.01 20.89
CA ASP A 248 20.86 -8.90 21.26
C ASP A 248 20.31 -8.05 20.09
N ASP A 249 20.66 -8.39 18.83
CA ASP A 249 20.05 -7.74 17.67
C ASP A 249 18.62 -8.24 17.42
N GLU A 250 17.72 -7.29 17.13
CA GLU A 250 16.37 -7.61 16.67
C GLU A 250 16.36 -8.06 15.21
N ILE A 251 15.62 -9.13 14.93
CA ILE A 251 15.46 -9.71 13.60
C ILE A 251 14.00 -9.86 13.23
N LEU A 252 13.71 -9.61 11.96
CA LEU A 252 12.37 -9.70 11.38
C LEU A 252 12.18 -11.01 10.63
N SER A 253 10.96 -11.53 10.71
CA SER A 253 10.53 -12.69 9.93
C SER A 253 10.62 -12.41 8.42
N GLY A 254 10.92 -13.44 7.62
CA GLY A 254 11.05 -13.34 6.17
C GLY A 254 12.47 -13.06 5.65
N CYS A 255 13.41 -12.58 6.48
CA CYS A 255 14.83 -12.47 6.12
C CYS A 255 15.45 -13.84 5.90
N ILE A 256 16.50 -13.94 5.06
CA ILE A 256 17.23 -15.18 4.82
C ILE A 256 18.56 -15.15 5.59
N ASN A 257 18.78 -16.15 6.42
CA ASN A 257 20.06 -16.35 7.08
C ASN A 257 21.12 -16.83 6.08
N LYS A 258 22.30 -16.17 5.96
CA LYS A 258 23.32 -16.48 4.96
C LYS A 258 24.45 -17.36 5.44
N GLN A 259 24.89 -17.25 6.71
CA GLN A 259 26.14 -17.88 7.16
C GLN A 259 25.97 -18.71 8.43
N GLY A 260 26.10 -18.14 9.61
CA GLY A 260 26.06 -18.86 10.88
C GLY A 260 24.70 -19.45 11.24
N VAL A 261 24.66 -20.38 12.19
CA VAL A 261 23.41 -20.81 12.81
C VAL A 261 23.00 -19.77 13.84
N LEU A 262 21.76 -19.32 13.80
CA LEU A 262 21.19 -18.36 14.74
C LEU A 262 20.20 -19.06 15.67
N GLU A 263 20.30 -18.82 16.96
CA GLU A 263 19.25 -19.10 17.93
C GLU A 263 18.53 -17.78 18.25
N ILE A 264 17.24 -17.76 18.03
CA ILE A 264 16.43 -16.54 18.09
C ILE A 264 15.32 -16.77 19.10
N GLN A 265 15.18 -15.90 20.08
CA GLN A 265 14.04 -15.88 20.99
C GLN A 265 12.89 -15.11 20.36
N THR A 266 11.75 -15.76 20.16
CA THR A 266 10.58 -15.16 19.54
C THR A 266 9.97 -14.07 20.39
N THR A 267 9.67 -12.90 19.80
CA THR A 267 9.05 -11.74 20.46
C THR A 267 7.60 -11.55 20.11
N LYS A 268 7.17 -12.07 18.95
CA LYS A 268 5.79 -11.93 18.43
C LYS A 268 5.21 -13.26 17.99
N LYS A 269 3.87 -13.37 18.00
CA LYS A 269 3.16 -14.50 17.39
C LYS A 269 3.19 -14.41 15.87
N SER A 270 2.91 -15.52 15.21
CA SER A 270 2.89 -15.64 13.75
C SER A 270 1.96 -14.61 13.07
N ALA A 271 0.78 -14.36 13.63
CA ALA A 271 -0.17 -13.38 13.11
C ALA A 271 0.36 -11.93 13.18
N ASP A 272 1.13 -11.63 14.23
CA ASP A 272 1.66 -10.29 14.52
C ASP A 272 3.08 -10.08 13.96
N SER A 273 3.64 -11.08 13.25
CA SER A 273 4.98 -10.98 12.67
C SER A 273 5.03 -9.91 11.58
N ALA A 274 6.21 -9.30 11.41
CA ALA A 274 6.46 -8.26 10.41
C ALA A 274 5.98 -8.68 9.01
N LEU A 275 6.30 -9.90 8.60
CA LEU A 275 5.89 -10.41 7.29
C LEU A 275 4.37 -10.60 7.18
N SER A 276 3.69 -11.09 8.22
CA SER A 276 2.23 -11.23 8.21
C SER A 276 1.52 -9.89 8.10
N ARG A 277 2.00 -8.86 8.81
CA ARG A 277 1.47 -7.49 8.71
C ARG A 277 1.71 -6.86 7.35
N ILE A 278 2.88 -7.07 6.76
CA ILE A 278 3.18 -6.60 5.40
C ILE A 278 2.18 -7.19 4.41
N LEU A 279 1.90 -8.49 4.51
CA LEU A 279 0.93 -9.17 3.65
C LEU A 279 -0.47 -8.60 3.82
N GLU A 280 -0.92 -8.43 5.06
CA GLU A 280 -2.22 -7.85 5.38
C GLU A 280 -2.36 -6.42 4.82
N LEU A 281 -1.33 -5.58 5.00
CA LEU A 281 -1.32 -4.20 4.48
C LEU A 281 -1.39 -4.17 2.96
N VAL A 282 -0.69 -5.07 2.26
CA VAL A 282 -0.70 -5.13 0.79
C VAL A 282 -2.03 -5.70 0.28
N GLU A 283 -2.62 -6.67 0.97
CA GLU A 283 -3.95 -7.21 0.65
C GLU A 283 -5.05 -6.17 0.83
N ASN A 284 -5.07 -5.47 1.96
CA ASN A 284 -6.08 -4.46 2.27
C ASN A 284 -5.88 -3.14 1.47
N ALA A 285 -4.70 -2.92 0.91
CA ALA A 285 -4.39 -1.71 0.13
C ALA A 285 -5.29 -1.51 -1.11
N THR A 286 -5.99 -2.55 -1.57
CA THR A 286 -6.92 -2.47 -2.70
C THR A 286 -8.32 -1.99 -2.31
N GLU A 287 -8.66 -1.89 -1.03
CA GLU A 287 -9.99 -1.49 -0.57
C GLU A 287 -10.21 0.03 -0.67
N ASN A 288 -9.18 0.83 -0.42
CA ASN A 288 -9.24 2.29 -0.47
C ASN A 288 -9.12 2.81 -1.92
N LYS A 289 -10.27 2.94 -2.61
CA LYS A 289 -10.35 3.34 -4.03
C LYS A 289 -10.05 4.82 -4.25
N THR A 290 -9.28 5.11 -5.30
CA THR A 290 -9.02 6.48 -5.78
C THR A 290 -10.26 7.19 -6.31
N LYS A 291 -10.17 8.53 -6.45
CA LYS A 291 -11.20 9.33 -7.14
C LYS A 291 -11.39 8.87 -8.58
N GLN A 292 -10.32 8.44 -9.27
CA GLN A 292 -10.37 7.91 -10.64
C GLN A 292 -11.10 6.57 -10.69
N GLU A 293 -10.87 5.65 -9.76
CA GLU A 293 -11.60 4.38 -9.71
C GLU A 293 -13.08 4.59 -9.40
N GLN A 294 -13.40 5.51 -8.49
CA GLN A 294 -14.80 5.91 -8.21
C GLN A 294 -15.44 6.59 -9.41
N PHE A 295 -14.69 7.43 -10.15
CA PHE A 295 -15.16 8.06 -11.36
C PHE A 295 -15.50 7.02 -12.44
N VAL A 296 -14.62 6.02 -12.65
CA VAL A 296 -14.86 4.96 -13.63
C VAL A 296 -16.13 4.18 -13.32
N THR A 297 -16.34 3.82 -12.04
CA THR A 297 -17.57 3.13 -11.63
C THR A 297 -18.83 3.98 -11.88
N ARG A 298 -18.79 5.28 -11.57
CA ARG A 298 -19.90 6.20 -11.85
C ARG A 298 -20.08 6.44 -13.34
N PHE A 299 -18.99 6.59 -14.07
CA PHE A 299 -19.00 6.79 -15.53
C PHE A 299 -19.65 5.60 -16.22
N ALA A 300 -19.27 4.37 -15.90
CA ALA A 300 -19.86 3.16 -16.48
C ALA A 300 -21.38 3.11 -16.25
N LYS A 301 -21.86 3.42 -15.04
CA LYS A 301 -23.29 3.43 -14.70
C LYS A 301 -24.12 4.46 -15.53
N ILE A 302 -23.53 5.57 -15.93
CA ILE A 302 -24.21 6.63 -16.70
C ILE A 302 -23.99 6.44 -18.20
N TYR A 303 -22.78 6.08 -18.58
CA TYR A 303 -22.34 5.96 -19.97
C TYR A 303 -23.10 4.87 -20.71
N THR A 304 -23.23 3.67 -20.14
CA THR A 304 -23.84 2.52 -20.83
C THR A 304 -25.30 2.75 -21.19
N PRO A 305 -26.19 3.27 -20.31
CA PRO A 305 -27.55 3.63 -20.72
C PRO A 305 -27.61 4.71 -21.81
N ILE A 306 -26.76 5.73 -21.74
CA ILE A 306 -26.71 6.78 -22.76
C ILE A 306 -26.37 6.21 -24.13
N VAL A 307 -25.38 5.33 -24.16
CA VAL A 307 -24.95 4.66 -25.39
C VAL A 307 -26.04 3.75 -25.96
N CYS A 308 -26.75 3.00 -25.15
CA CYS A 308 -27.85 2.16 -25.57
C CYS A 308 -28.97 3.00 -26.17
N ILE A 309 -29.34 4.12 -25.56
CA ILE A 309 -30.34 5.05 -26.09
C ILE A 309 -29.87 5.64 -27.43
N ALA A 310 -28.61 6.06 -27.53
CA ALA A 310 -28.03 6.58 -28.75
C ALA A 310 -28.01 5.53 -29.86
N ALA A 311 -27.73 4.28 -29.58
CA ALA A 311 -27.76 3.17 -30.50
C ALA A 311 -29.19 2.92 -31.02
N VAL A 312 -30.19 2.93 -30.14
CA VAL A 312 -31.61 2.81 -30.53
C VAL A 312 -32.03 3.98 -31.39
N MET A 313 -31.66 5.21 -31.04
CA MET A 313 -31.92 6.38 -31.88
C MET A 313 -31.26 6.27 -33.26
N LEU A 314 -30.05 5.78 -33.32
CA LEU A 314 -29.31 5.56 -34.56
C LEU A 314 -29.98 4.49 -35.44
N ALA A 315 -30.58 3.45 -34.82
CA ALA A 315 -31.30 2.41 -35.54
C ALA A 315 -32.67 2.87 -36.07
N VAL A 316 -33.34 3.79 -35.35
CA VAL A 316 -34.76 4.15 -35.66
C VAL A 316 -34.90 5.46 -36.42
N ILE A 317 -34.18 6.52 -35.99
CA ILE A 317 -34.40 7.86 -36.55
C ILE A 317 -34.13 7.94 -38.07
N PRO A 318 -32.96 7.50 -38.60
CA PRO A 318 -32.70 7.66 -40.04
C PRO A 318 -33.64 6.85 -40.95
N PRO A 319 -34.02 5.59 -40.58
CA PRO A 319 -35.04 4.87 -41.39
C PRO A 319 -36.39 5.54 -41.42
N VAL A 320 -36.84 6.22 -40.34
CA VAL A 320 -38.08 7.00 -40.33
C VAL A 320 -38.04 8.13 -41.40
N PHE A 321 -36.83 8.68 -41.68
CA PHE A 321 -36.61 9.67 -42.71
C PHE A 321 -36.30 9.08 -44.11
N GLY A 322 -36.52 7.78 -44.31
CA GLY A 322 -36.38 7.11 -45.61
C GLY A 322 -35.01 6.46 -45.88
N ALA A 323 -34.14 6.38 -44.90
CA ALA A 323 -32.88 5.65 -45.04
C ALA A 323 -33.09 4.13 -44.95
N ASP A 324 -32.16 3.34 -45.53
CA ASP A 324 -32.24 1.87 -45.49
C ASP A 324 -32.14 1.32 -44.08
N PHE A 325 -33.19 0.64 -43.63
CA PHE A 325 -33.32 0.09 -42.29
C PHE A 325 -32.20 -0.90 -41.91
N LYS A 326 -31.82 -1.78 -42.84
CA LYS A 326 -30.81 -2.81 -42.65
C LYS A 326 -29.43 -2.18 -42.39
N THR A 327 -29.08 -1.17 -43.16
CA THR A 327 -27.84 -0.43 -43.03
C THR A 327 -27.72 0.28 -41.68
N TRP A 328 -28.81 0.91 -41.21
CA TRP A 328 -28.78 1.68 -39.97
C TRP A 328 -28.81 0.78 -38.70
N ILE A 329 -29.50 -0.36 -38.76
CA ILE A 329 -29.38 -1.38 -37.69
C ILE A 329 -27.95 -1.88 -37.63
N TYR A 330 -27.31 -2.20 -38.75
CA TYR A 330 -25.92 -2.66 -38.78
C TYR A 330 -24.98 -1.61 -38.13
N ARG A 331 -25.13 -0.34 -38.48
CA ARG A 331 -24.37 0.76 -37.85
C ARG A 331 -24.61 0.88 -36.34
N SER A 332 -25.87 0.74 -35.93
CA SER A 332 -26.23 0.74 -34.51
C SER A 332 -25.59 -0.42 -33.74
N LEU A 333 -25.56 -1.61 -34.32
CA LEU A 333 -24.90 -2.77 -33.70
C LEU A 333 -23.37 -2.56 -33.59
N MET A 334 -22.71 -2.02 -34.60
CA MET A 334 -21.30 -1.65 -34.54
C MET A 334 -21.05 -0.58 -33.48
N PHE A 335 -21.92 0.41 -33.37
CA PHE A 335 -21.84 1.45 -32.35
C PHE A 335 -21.90 0.86 -30.95
N LEU A 336 -22.79 -0.13 -30.72
CA LEU A 336 -22.87 -0.85 -29.42
C LEU A 336 -21.56 -1.61 -29.07
N VAL A 337 -20.98 -2.33 -30.03
CA VAL A 337 -19.72 -3.09 -29.82
C VAL A 337 -18.59 -2.16 -29.40
N VAL A 338 -18.39 -1.03 -30.08
CA VAL A 338 -17.30 -0.07 -29.76
C VAL A 338 -17.48 0.59 -28.40
N SER A 339 -18.72 0.70 -27.97
CA SER A 339 -19.08 1.51 -26.79
C SER A 339 -18.77 0.89 -25.45
N CYS A 340 -18.30 -0.38 -25.37
CA CYS A 340 -17.88 -0.96 -24.10
C CYS A 340 -16.74 -0.15 -23.47
N PRO A 341 -16.81 0.28 -22.21
CA PRO A 341 -15.72 0.97 -21.52
C PRO A 341 -14.65 0.02 -20.96
N CYS A 342 -14.58 -1.25 -21.41
CA CYS A 342 -13.76 -2.34 -20.85
C CYS A 342 -12.29 -1.96 -20.63
N ALA A 343 -11.67 -1.28 -21.61
CA ALA A 343 -10.27 -0.84 -21.51
C ALA A 343 -10.02 0.08 -20.31
N ILE A 344 -10.99 0.91 -19.93
CA ILE A 344 -10.86 1.88 -18.84
C ILE A 344 -11.13 1.19 -17.50
N VAL A 345 -12.25 0.45 -17.44
CA VAL A 345 -12.70 -0.23 -16.21
C VAL A 345 -11.64 -1.18 -15.68
N LEU A 346 -10.90 -1.84 -16.58
CA LEU A 346 -9.89 -2.81 -16.24
C LEU A 346 -8.51 -2.22 -16.00
N SER A 347 -8.03 -1.37 -16.91
CA SER A 347 -6.64 -0.92 -16.90
C SER A 347 -6.31 0.00 -15.73
N ILE A 348 -7.30 0.74 -15.19
CA ILE A 348 -7.07 1.69 -14.09
C ILE A 348 -6.78 0.95 -12.77
N PRO A 349 -7.64 0.04 -12.26
CA PRO A 349 -7.33 -0.73 -11.07
C PRO A 349 -6.03 -1.55 -11.21
N LEU A 350 -5.82 -2.16 -12.38
CA LEU A 350 -4.59 -2.91 -12.68
C LEU A 350 -3.34 -2.03 -12.59
N SER A 351 -3.41 -0.77 -13.05
CA SER A 351 -2.29 0.17 -12.95
C SER A 351 -2.00 0.54 -11.50
N PHE A 352 -3.02 0.81 -10.68
CA PHE A 352 -2.83 1.10 -9.25
C PHE A 352 -2.28 -0.11 -8.49
N CYS A 353 -2.82 -1.30 -8.71
CA CYS A 353 -2.31 -2.53 -8.13
C CYS A 353 -0.83 -2.78 -8.52
N GLY A 354 -0.49 -2.54 -9.79
CA GLY A 354 0.89 -2.60 -10.27
C GLY A 354 1.80 -1.56 -9.60
N GLY A 355 1.30 -0.36 -9.32
CA GLY A 355 2.02 0.70 -8.62
C GLY A 355 2.29 0.36 -7.16
N ILE A 356 1.28 -0.14 -6.43
CA ILE A 356 1.41 -0.60 -5.04
C ILE A 356 2.44 -1.74 -4.97
N THR A 357 2.33 -2.73 -5.85
CA THR A 357 3.29 -3.84 -5.91
C THR A 357 4.73 -3.35 -6.21
N ALA A 358 4.88 -2.38 -7.12
CA ALA A 358 6.19 -1.81 -7.43
C ALA A 358 6.79 -1.05 -6.25
N ALA A 359 5.96 -0.34 -5.47
CA ALA A 359 6.37 0.35 -4.25
C ALA A 359 6.76 -0.65 -3.15
N ALA A 360 5.94 -1.70 -2.93
CA ALA A 360 6.20 -2.74 -1.93
C ALA A 360 7.55 -3.47 -2.17
N ARG A 361 7.89 -3.76 -3.44
CA ARG A 361 9.19 -4.34 -3.81
C ARG A 361 10.38 -3.43 -3.51
N LYS A 362 10.14 -2.16 -3.24
CA LYS A 362 11.15 -1.16 -2.85
C LYS A 362 11.14 -0.85 -1.35
N GLY A 363 10.42 -1.66 -0.56
CA GLY A 363 10.26 -1.45 0.87
C GLY A 363 9.36 -0.26 1.23
N ILE A 364 8.45 0.12 0.33
CA ILE A 364 7.48 1.21 0.54
C ILE A 364 6.09 0.60 0.52
N LEU A 365 5.48 0.46 1.69
CA LEU A 365 4.13 -0.09 1.84
C LEU A 365 3.10 1.03 1.78
N ILE A 366 2.14 0.92 0.89
CA ILE A 366 1.10 1.92 0.66
C ILE A 366 -0.25 1.29 0.95
N LYS A 367 -0.99 1.80 1.93
CA LYS A 367 -2.26 1.25 2.42
C LYS A 367 -3.47 1.47 1.50
N GLY A 368 -3.28 2.09 0.34
CA GLY A 368 -4.37 2.31 -0.59
C GLY A 368 -3.97 3.02 -1.88
N SER A 369 -4.70 2.77 -2.94
CA SER A 369 -4.47 3.42 -4.23
C SER A 369 -4.64 4.94 -4.16
N ILE A 370 -5.48 5.44 -3.23
CA ILE A 370 -5.65 6.88 -2.98
C ILE A 370 -4.35 7.55 -2.55
N TYR A 371 -3.52 6.87 -1.75
CA TYR A 371 -2.25 7.42 -1.26
C TYR A 371 -1.17 7.47 -2.34
N LEU A 372 -1.23 6.56 -3.35
CA LEU A 372 -0.43 6.71 -4.57
C LEU A 372 -0.76 8.00 -5.32
N GLU A 373 -2.04 8.32 -5.44
CA GLU A 373 -2.47 9.57 -6.08
C GLU A 373 -2.01 10.79 -5.28
N THR A 374 -2.12 10.74 -3.96
CA THR A 374 -1.66 11.78 -3.03
C THR A 374 -0.15 12.01 -3.17
N LEU A 375 0.66 10.94 -3.10
CA LEU A 375 2.12 11.03 -3.31
C LEU A 375 2.49 11.63 -4.67
N ALA A 376 1.78 11.27 -5.73
CA ALA A 376 2.07 11.81 -7.07
C ALA A 376 1.88 13.34 -7.13
N LYS A 377 0.98 13.89 -6.32
CA LYS A 377 0.59 15.30 -6.27
C LYS A 377 1.29 16.10 -5.18
N THR A 378 2.18 15.49 -4.40
CA THR A 378 2.88 16.13 -3.29
C THR A 378 3.58 17.42 -3.70
N LYS A 379 3.27 18.50 -2.98
CA LYS A 379 3.86 19.84 -3.10
C LYS A 379 4.56 20.30 -1.84
N ILE A 380 4.03 19.91 -0.68
CA ILE A 380 4.62 20.20 0.62
C ILE A 380 5.01 18.87 1.27
N ALA A 381 6.25 18.77 1.72
CA ALA A 381 6.75 17.65 2.52
C ALA A 381 7.15 18.16 3.90
N VAL A 382 6.47 17.69 4.92
CA VAL A 382 6.71 18.04 6.32
C VAL A 382 7.38 16.87 7.00
N PHE A 383 8.45 17.14 7.72
CA PHE A 383 9.25 16.15 8.44
C PHE A 383 9.27 16.46 9.93
N ASP A 384 9.10 15.44 10.75
CA ASP A 384 9.64 15.50 12.10
C ASP A 384 11.17 15.44 12.05
N LYS A 385 11.85 15.97 13.07
CA LYS A 385 13.31 15.92 13.15
C LYS A 385 13.77 14.56 13.69
N THR A 386 13.38 14.27 14.94
CA THR A 386 13.95 13.17 15.74
C THR A 386 13.46 11.80 15.26
N GLY A 387 14.38 10.85 15.05
CA GLY A 387 14.01 9.53 14.53
C GLY A 387 13.59 9.50 13.05
N THR A 388 13.41 10.67 12.42
CA THR A 388 12.98 10.81 11.02
C THR A 388 14.11 11.30 10.11
N LEU A 389 14.57 12.53 10.29
CA LEU A 389 15.75 13.06 9.60
C LEU A 389 17.05 12.75 10.34
N THR A 390 16.95 12.45 11.62
CA THR A 390 18.04 12.03 12.49
C THR A 390 17.84 10.59 12.96
N LYS A 391 18.88 9.97 13.48
CA LYS A 391 18.86 8.58 13.94
C LYS A 391 18.03 8.37 15.22
N GLY A 392 17.68 9.46 15.94
CA GLY A 392 17.07 9.37 17.28
C GLY A 392 18.04 8.83 18.35
N VAL A 393 19.30 8.71 18.00
CA VAL A 393 20.36 8.27 18.89
C VAL A 393 21.17 9.50 19.30
N PHE A 394 21.07 9.83 20.55
CA PHE A 394 21.80 10.95 21.13
C PHE A 394 23.26 10.53 21.38
N ASN A 395 24.20 11.20 20.75
CA ASN A 395 25.61 10.98 20.95
C ASN A 395 26.24 12.18 21.63
N VAL A 396 27.23 11.93 22.51
CA VAL A 396 28.07 13.00 23.04
C VAL A 396 28.92 13.52 21.92
N SER A 397 28.65 14.77 21.52
CA SER A 397 29.37 15.44 20.42
C SER A 397 30.59 16.21 20.92
N ASP A 398 30.51 16.76 22.13
CA ASP A 398 31.63 17.52 22.73
C ASP A 398 31.56 17.53 24.26
N VAL A 399 32.71 17.71 24.92
CA VAL A 399 32.86 17.75 26.38
C VAL A 399 33.77 18.88 26.76
N HIS A 400 33.22 19.87 27.44
CA HIS A 400 33.96 21.03 27.94
C HIS A 400 34.14 20.91 29.45
N THR A 401 35.37 20.83 29.88
CA THR A 401 35.72 20.72 31.30
C THR A 401 36.19 22.04 31.85
N MET A 402 35.90 22.29 33.13
CA MET A 402 36.34 23.45 33.88
C MET A 402 36.91 22.99 35.24
N ASN A 403 37.75 23.81 35.85
CA ASN A 403 38.22 23.58 37.22
C ASN A 403 38.97 22.24 37.46
N ASP A 404 39.97 21.91 36.64
CA ASP A 404 40.85 20.73 36.80
C ASP A 404 40.18 19.35 36.64
N PHE A 405 38.99 19.27 36.09
CA PHE A 405 38.33 18.00 35.72
C PHE A 405 38.79 17.52 34.34
N SER A 406 39.02 16.22 34.19
CA SER A 406 39.24 15.61 32.90
C SER A 406 37.92 15.32 32.18
N GLN A 407 37.94 15.20 30.86
CA GLN A 407 36.73 14.85 30.06
C GLN A 407 36.19 13.48 30.50
N GLU A 408 37.08 12.50 30.76
CA GLU A 408 36.70 11.17 31.18
C GLU A 408 36.01 11.17 32.56
N GLU A 409 36.52 11.97 33.50
CA GLU A 409 35.94 12.14 34.84
C GLU A 409 34.54 12.80 34.74
N LEU A 410 34.38 13.82 33.85
CA LEU A 410 33.11 14.50 33.69
C LEU A 410 32.06 13.55 33.13
N ILE A 411 32.38 12.77 32.10
CA ILE A 411 31.49 11.75 31.52
C ILE A 411 31.16 10.69 32.57
N ALA A 412 32.13 10.18 33.33
CA ALA A 412 31.91 9.18 34.35
C ALA A 412 30.94 9.66 35.43
N ILE A 413 31.15 10.88 35.94
CA ILE A 413 30.30 11.47 36.98
C ILE A 413 28.87 11.71 36.44
N ALA A 414 28.74 12.22 35.21
CA ALA A 414 27.46 12.39 34.56
C ALA A 414 26.72 11.05 34.40
N THR A 415 27.43 10.02 33.94
CA THR A 415 26.86 8.67 33.76
C THR A 415 26.37 8.07 35.08
N HIS A 416 27.13 8.26 36.16
CA HIS A 416 26.74 7.79 37.49
C HIS A 416 25.52 8.57 38.04
N ALA A 417 25.48 9.91 37.87
CA ALA A 417 24.35 10.71 38.32
C ALA A 417 23.07 10.29 37.59
N GLU A 418 23.14 9.98 36.28
CA GLU A 418 22.05 9.56 35.42
C GLU A 418 21.76 8.03 35.48
N TYR A 419 22.36 7.29 36.41
CA TYR A 419 22.31 5.82 36.43
C TYR A 419 20.88 5.24 36.41
N TYR A 420 19.97 5.82 37.17
CA TYR A 420 18.57 5.37 37.25
C TYR A 420 17.64 6.08 36.29
N SER A 421 18.11 7.10 35.58
CA SER A 421 17.31 7.83 34.61
C SER A 421 16.99 6.97 33.37
N THR A 422 15.77 7.06 32.91
CA THR A 422 15.30 6.46 31.64
C THR A 422 15.35 7.46 30.49
N HIS A 423 15.88 8.65 30.73
CA HIS A 423 15.98 9.68 29.69
C HIS A 423 16.96 9.25 28.59
N PRO A 424 16.70 9.55 27.28
CA PRO A 424 17.61 9.20 26.19
C PRO A 424 19.06 9.68 26.36
N ILE A 425 19.25 10.84 27.01
CA ILE A 425 20.56 11.38 27.38
C ILE A 425 21.35 10.40 28.25
N SER A 426 20.70 9.77 29.21
CA SER A 426 21.33 8.77 30.10
C SER A 426 21.86 7.57 29.32
N SER A 427 21.09 7.11 28.33
CA SER A 427 21.52 5.98 27.48
C SER A 427 22.78 6.32 26.68
N SER A 428 22.89 7.55 26.18
CA SER A 428 24.07 8.02 25.44
C SER A 428 25.32 8.10 26.32
N LEU A 429 25.18 8.60 27.53
CA LEU A 429 26.28 8.65 28.50
C LEU A 429 26.75 7.24 28.89
N LYS A 430 25.81 6.32 29.12
CA LYS A 430 26.09 4.92 29.42
C LYS A 430 26.80 4.18 28.29
N ALA A 431 26.54 4.53 27.06
CA ALA A 431 27.15 3.90 25.86
C ALA A 431 28.66 4.24 25.74
N ILE A 432 29.09 5.43 26.17
CA ILE A 432 30.48 5.87 26.11
C ILE A 432 31.29 5.36 27.28
N HIS A 433 30.72 5.34 28.47
CA HIS A 433 31.39 4.87 29.68
C HIS A 433 31.13 3.37 29.87
N HIS A 434 32.18 2.52 29.73
CA HIS A 434 32.04 1.08 29.76
C HIS A 434 31.31 0.59 31.03
N SER A 435 30.28 -0.21 30.82
CA SER A 435 29.33 -0.72 31.83
C SER A 435 29.96 -1.40 33.03
N ALA A 436 31.18 -1.97 32.92
CA ALA A 436 31.91 -2.62 34.00
C ALA A 436 32.26 -1.67 35.14
N CYS A 437 32.44 -0.40 34.91
CA CYS A 437 32.73 0.60 35.96
C CYS A 437 31.45 1.14 36.63
N CYS A 438 30.29 1.11 35.95
CA CYS A 438 29.06 1.72 36.47
C CYS A 438 28.44 0.98 37.66
N GLU A 439 28.59 -0.35 37.76
CA GLU A 439 28.06 -1.11 38.90
C GLU A 439 28.79 -0.82 40.23
N GLN A 440 30.02 -0.40 40.16
CA GLN A 440 30.84 -0.13 41.35
C GLN A 440 30.52 1.24 41.99
N TYR A 441 29.93 2.17 41.25
CA TYR A 441 29.68 3.55 41.67
C TYR A 441 28.22 3.96 41.50
N LYS A 442 27.28 3.13 42.00
CA LYS A 442 25.86 3.48 42.04
C LYS A 442 25.66 4.72 42.93
N PRO A 443 24.84 5.69 42.48
CA PRO A 443 24.57 6.87 43.30
C PRO A 443 23.86 6.49 44.58
N GLU A 444 24.28 7.12 45.71
CA GLU A 444 23.72 6.91 47.04
C GLU A 444 22.32 7.52 47.14
N PHE A 445 22.07 8.60 46.39
CA PHE A 445 20.80 9.32 46.34
C PHE A 445 20.61 9.94 44.96
N VAL A 446 19.38 9.89 44.46
CA VAL A 446 18.98 10.54 43.18
C VAL A 446 17.62 11.20 43.36
N ASP A 447 17.56 12.48 42.99
CA ASP A 447 16.33 13.27 42.95
C ASP A 447 16.18 13.87 41.56
N GLU A 448 15.19 13.39 40.81
CA GLU A 448 14.90 13.86 39.45
C GLU A 448 13.96 15.06 39.52
N LEU A 449 14.46 16.23 39.13
CA LEU A 449 13.75 17.50 39.12
C LEU A 449 13.16 17.75 37.74
N ALA A 450 11.87 17.48 37.56
CA ALA A 450 11.17 17.60 36.30
C ALA A 450 11.39 18.96 35.62
N GLY A 451 11.92 18.97 34.39
CA GLY A 451 12.21 20.16 33.60
C GLY A 451 13.52 20.90 33.98
N PHE A 452 14.31 20.38 34.94
CA PHE A 452 15.57 20.94 35.35
C PHE A 452 16.74 19.99 35.12
N GLY A 453 16.64 18.72 35.51
CA GLY A 453 17.66 17.69 35.48
C GLY A 453 17.70 16.89 36.77
N ILE A 454 18.85 16.38 37.13
CA ILE A 454 19.07 15.44 38.25
C ILE A 454 20.01 16.02 39.27
N LYS A 455 19.65 15.79 40.57
CA LYS A 455 20.52 15.98 41.72
C LYS A 455 20.85 14.62 42.30
N ALA A 456 22.10 14.26 42.36
CA ALA A 456 22.56 12.95 42.87
C ALA A 456 23.68 13.10 43.86
N ILE A 457 23.87 12.08 44.69
CA ILE A 457 25.08 11.92 45.52
C ILE A 457 25.88 10.75 44.94
N VAL A 458 27.06 11.07 44.43
CA VAL A 458 27.97 10.10 43.81
C VAL A 458 29.32 10.14 44.56
N ASN A 459 29.73 9.03 45.15
CA ASN A 459 30.95 8.95 45.97
C ASN A 459 31.03 10.01 47.09
N GLY A 460 29.89 10.27 47.75
CA GLY A 460 29.79 11.25 48.83
C GLY A 460 29.80 12.72 48.35
N LYS A 461 29.84 13.01 47.04
CA LYS A 461 29.83 14.34 46.48
C LYS A 461 28.42 14.65 45.90
N GLU A 462 27.95 15.87 46.13
CA GLU A 462 26.73 16.36 45.54
C GLU A 462 26.98 16.67 44.06
N VAL A 463 26.23 16.03 43.15
CA VAL A 463 26.32 16.21 41.70
C VAL A 463 24.99 16.76 41.17
N LEU A 464 25.04 17.84 40.44
CA LEU A 464 23.93 18.41 39.69
C LEU A 464 24.22 18.18 38.22
N ALA A 465 23.29 17.51 37.50
CA ALA A 465 23.37 17.29 36.04
C ALA A 465 22.08 17.75 35.41
N GLY A 466 22.11 18.73 34.50
CA GLY A 466 20.88 19.25 33.87
C GLY A 466 21.09 20.54 33.10
N ASN A 467 19.97 21.29 32.89
CA ASN A 467 20.02 22.53 32.15
C ASN A 467 20.48 23.74 32.99
N LEU A 468 20.65 24.91 32.36
CA LEU A 468 21.07 26.11 33.06
C LEU A 468 20.13 26.51 34.21
N LYS A 469 18.83 26.28 34.07
CA LYS A 469 17.86 26.58 35.15
C LYS A 469 18.14 25.78 36.43
N LEU A 470 18.73 24.58 36.30
CA LEU A 470 19.17 23.79 37.46
C LEU A 470 20.34 24.48 38.15
N MET A 471 21.31 24.97 37.39
CA MET A 471 22.47 25.71 37.95
C MET A 471 22.03 26.98 38.68
N GLU A 472 21.13 27.76 38.08
CA GLU A 472 20.53 28.93 38.69
C GLU A 472 19.76 28.62 39.97
N LYS A 473 18.96 27.56 39.98
CA LYS A 473 18.16 27.12 41.14
C LYS A 473 19.01 26.79 42.35
N PHE A 474 20.21 26.22 42.13
CA PHE A 474 21.15 25.87 43.23
C PHE A 474 22.26 26.87 43.43
N ASN A 475 22.15 28.09 42.79
CA ASN A 475 23.12 29.17 42.89
C ASN A 475 24.55 28.75 42.53
N VAL A 476 24.70 27.99 41.46
CA VAL A 476 26.01 27.61 40.92
C VAL A 476 26.44 28.67 39.93
N GLU A 477 27.60 29.30 40.11
CA GLU A 477 28.22 30.19 39.14
C GLU A 477 28.72 29.39 37.95
N TYR A 478 28.30 29.74 36.72
CA TYR A 478 28.68 29.05 35.51
C TYR A 478 29.18 30.04 34.42
N GLU A 479 30.05 29.58 33.56
CA GLU A 479 30.42 30.31 32.37
C GLU A 479 29.51 29.95 31.19
N LYS A 480 28.97 30.98 30.51
CA LYS A 480 28.22 30.77 29.28
C LYS A 480 29.16 30.39 28.15
N CYS A 481 29.02 29.20 27.61
CA CYS A 481 29.72 28.82 26.41
C CYS A 481 28.95 29.32 25.19
N GLU A 482 29.48 30.27 24.45
CA GLU A 482 28.90 30.81 23.21
C GLU A 482 29.21 29.95 21.99
N GLU A 483 30.18 29.02 22.09
CA GLU A 483 30.68 28.26 20.93
C GLU A 483 29.83 27.05 20.56
N HIS A 484 28.95 26.57 21.44
CA HIS A 484 28.18 25.33 21.18
C HIS A 484 26.69 25.57 21.15
N GLN A 485 26.21 25.94 19.97
CA GLN A 485 24.76 26.07 19.68
C GLN A 485 24.15 24.75 19.14
N ASN A 486 24.95 23.69 18.97
CA ASN A 486 24.55 22.47 18.26
C ASN A 486 24.32 21.30 19.20
N GLY A 487 23.20 21.29 19.92
CA GLY A 487 22.84 20.13 20.75
C GLY A 487 22.15 20.50 22.06
N THR A 488 21.77 19.46 22.82
CA THR A 488 21.32 19.62 24.19
C THR A 488 22.51 19.67 25.12
N ILE A 489 22.65 20.76 25.84
CA ILE A 489 23.76 20.94 26.77
C ILE A 489 23.36 20.44 28.14
N VAL A 490 24.11 19.47 28.68
CA VAL A 490 24.01 18.99 30.06
C VAL A 490 25.10 19.63 30.88
N HIS A 491 24.75 20.59 31.71
CA HIS A 491 25.65 21.26 32.65
C HIS A 491 25.88 20.38 33.89
N LEU A 492 27.14 20.32 34.37
CA LEU A 492 27.50 19.57 35.54
C LEU A 492 28.12 20.47 36.60
N ALA A 493 27.66 20.30 37.84
CA ALA A 493 28.30 20.89 39.00
C ALA A 493 28.53 19.86 40.09
N ILE A 494 29.65 19.97 40.76
CA ILE A 494 30.09 19.05 41.83
C ILE A 494 30.36 19.88 43.08
N ASP A 495 29.70 19.56 44.20
CA ASP A 495 29.79 20.31 45.46
C ASP A 495 29.61 21.82 45.25
N LYS A 496 28.60 22.20 44.43
CA LYS A 496 28.26 23.57 44.03
C LYS A 496 29.33 24.30 43.20
N LYS A 497 30.34 23.60 42.72
CA LYS A 497 31.31 24.17 41.76
C LYS A 497 31.00 23.68 40.37
N TYR A 498 30.93 24.58 39.42
CA TYR A 498 30.71 24.23 38.02
C TYR A 498 31.88 23.41 37.49
N ALA A 499 31.59 22.19 37.04
CA ALA A 499 32.59 21.24 36.54
C ALA A 499 32.78 21.30 35.03
N GLY A 500 31.76 21.72 34.32
CA GLY A 500 31.78 21.79 32.88
C GLY A 500 30.40 21.46 32.27
N HIS A 501 30.39 21.16 30.98
CA HIS A 501 29.16 20.74 30.29
C HIS A 501 29.47 19.69 29.21
N ILE A 502 28.48 18.89 28.95
CA ILE A 502 28.50 17.85 27.90
C ILE A 502 27.47 18.25 26.85
N VAL A 503 27.90 18.30 25.59
CA VAL A 503 27.02 18.59 24.44
C VAL A 503 26.57 17.27 23.84
N ILE A 504 25.29 17.07 23.78
CA ILE A 504 24.66 15.86 23.25
C ILE A 504 23.83 16.25 22.02
N SER A 505 24.16 15.65 20.89
CA SER A 505 23.46 15.90 19.63
C SER A 505 22.87 14.62 19.06
N ASP A 506 21.76 14.78 18.37
CA ASP A 506 21.14 13.71 17.59
C ASP A 506 21.79 13.69 16.19
N GLU A 507 22.25 12.53 15.75
CA GLU A 507 23.00 12.36 14.52
C GLU A 507 22.06 12.35 13.30
N ILE A 508 22.37 13.18 12.30
CA ILE A 508 21.64 13.21 11.02
C ILE A 508 21.88 11.88 10.28
N LYS A 509 20.80 11.28 9.72
CA LYS A 509 20.94 10.08 8.90
C LYS A 509 21.73 10.38 7.63
N GLU A 510 22.55 9.43 7.21
CA GLU A 510 23.47 9.57 6.08
C GLU A 510 22.79 9.94 4.76
N ASP A 511 21.54 9.50 4.59
CA ASP A 511 20.77 9.74 3.36
C ASP A 511 19.78 10.92 3.45
N SER A 512 19.66 11.59 4.61
CA SER A 512 18.72 12.71 4.79
C SER A 512 18.98 13.88 3.83
N LEU A 513 20.24 14.28 3.65
CA LEU A 513 20.59 15.31 2.69
C LEU A 513 20.24 14.91 1.25
N GLN A 514 20.50 13.65 0.88
CA GLN A 514 20.11 13.11 -0.42
C GLN A 514 18.58 13.11 -0.58
N ALA A 515 17.84 12.71 0.45
CA ALA A 515 16.39 12.69 0.47
C ALA A 515 15.80 14.08 0.16
N ILE A 516 16.26 15.12 0.85
CA ILE A 516 15.82 16.50 0.65
C ILE A 516 16.11 16.97 -0.79
N ASN A 517 17.32 16.68 -1.30
CA ASN A 517 17.68 17.04 -2.67
C ASN A 517 16.84 16.31 -3.72
N ASP A 518 16.55 15.04 -3.51
CA ASP A 518 15.75 14.24 -4.44
C ASP A 518 14.27 14.63 -4.40
N LEU A 519 13.73 15.04 -3.25
CA LEU A 519 12.40 15.63 -3.16
C LEU A 519 12.29 16.95 -3.94
N LYS A 520 13.29 17.82 -3.84
CA LYS A 520 13.37 19.06 -4.66
C LYS A 520 13.39 18.74 -6.16
N LYS A 521 14.18 17.75 -6.60
CA LYS A 521 14.18 17.26 -8.00
C LYS A 521 12.83 16.67 -8.42
N CYS A 522 12.11 16.04 -7.49
CA CYS A 522 10.74 15.60 -7.73
C CYS A 522 9.72 16.76 -7.76
N GLY A 523 10.13 18.04 -7.65
CA GLY A 523 9.25 19.20 -7.72
C GLY A 523 8.32 19.34 -6.52
N VAL A 524 8.73 18.85 -5.35
CA VAL A 524 8.21 19.26 -4.06
C VAL A 524 8.66 20.70 -3.85
N LYS A 525 7.73 21.62 -3.60
CA LYS A 525 8.01 23.05 -3.54
C LYS A 525 8.56 23.45 -2.19
N ASP A 526 7.85 23.03 -1.13
CA ASP A 526 8.15 23.44 0.22
C ASP A 526 8.50 22.19 1.04
N ILE A 527 9.67 22.25 1.67
CA ILE A 527 10.14 21.24 2.62
C ILE A 527 10.22 21.92 3.98
N VAL A 528 9.48 21.36 4.94
CA VAL A 528 9.27 21.92 6.26
C VAL A 528 9.77 20.95 7.31
N MET A 529 10.47 21.43 8.33
CA MET A 529 10.86 20.64 9.50
C MET A 529 10.10 21.15 10.73
N LEU A 530 9.48 20.22 11.47
CA LEU A 530 8.85 20.48 12.77
C LEU A 530 9.64 19.77 13.86
N THR A 531 9.91 20.44 14.98
CA THR A 531 10.65 19.82 16.09
C THR A 531 10.28 20.45 17.43
N GLY A 532 10.38 19.67 18.51
CA GLY A 532 10.33 20.17 19.89
C GLY A 532 11.61 20.78 20.40
N ASP A 533 12.71 20.67 19.64
CA ASP A 533 14.01 21.19 20.04
C ASP A 533 14.05 22.72 20.07
N ASN A 534 15.07 23.24 20.73
CA ASN A 534 15.34 24.67 20.75
C ASN A 534 15.66 25.19 19.33
N LYS A 535 15.44 26.49 19.15
CA LYS A 535 15.56 27.17 17.86
C LYS A 535 16.95 27.00 17.23
N ALA A 536 18.03 27.14 18.02
CA ALA A 536 19.40 27.09 17.51
C ALA A 536 19.74 25.71 16.93
N THR A 537 19.42 24.64 17.66
CA THR A 537 19.63 23.25 17.20
C THR A 537 18.81 22.95 15.93
N ALA A 538 17.55 23.40 15.89
CA ALA A 538 16.69 23.20 14.75
C ALA A 538 17.20 23.91 13.49
N GLU A 539 17.62 25.18 13.61
CA GLU A 539 18.16 25.98 12.49
C GLU A 539 19.46 25.38 11.94
N ASN A 540 20.33 24.84 12.79
CA ASN A 540 21.58 24.21 12.35
C ASN A 540 21.33 22.94 11.54
N VAL A 541 20.47 22.03 12.00
CA VAL A 541 20.09 20.83 11.25
C VAL A 541 19.45 21.20 9.93
N ALA A 542 18.60 22.21 9.92
CA ALA A 542 17.94 22.68 8.71
C ALA A 542 18.94 23.28 7.70
N GLN A 543 19.91 24.06 8.17
CA GLN A 543 20.97 24.62 7.33
C GLN A 543 21.81 23.52 6.71
N GLU A 544 22.20 22.49 7.47
CA GLU A 544 22.98 21.35 6.98
C GLU A 544 22.21 20.56 5.91
N LEU A 545 20.89 20.34 6.12
CA LEU A 545 20.02 19.65 5.17
C LEU A 545 19.50 20.55 4.04
N GLY A 546 19.72 21.86 4.11
CA GLY A 546 19.19 22.82 3.13
C GLY A 546 17.67 22.94 3.15
N ILE A 547 17.04 22.81 4.33
CA ILE A 547 15.62 23.01 4.56
C ILE A 547 15.36 24.49 4.84
N THR A 548 14.35 25.08 4.19
CA THR A 548 14.08 26.53 4.25
C THR A 548 13.08 26.94 5.32
N HIS A 549 12.19 26.04 5.71
CA HIS A 549 11.11 26.31 6.65
C HIS A 549 11.25 25.43 7.88
N VAL A 550 11.50 26.04 9.04
CA VAL A 550 11.72 25.34 10.31
C VAL A 550 10.82 25.94 11.38
N TYR A 551 10.16 25.08 12.13
CA TYR A 551 9.39 25.45 13.31
C TYR A 551 9.91 24.63 14.49
N SER A 552 10.42 25.31 15.48
CA SER A 552 11.06 24.76 16.68
C SER A 552 10.19 24.97 17.93
N GLU A 553 10.58 24.33 19.04
CA GLU A 553 9.92 24.45 20.35
C GLU A 553 8.44 24.07 20.35
N LEU A 554 8.04 23.15 19.44
CA LEU A 554 6.66 22.73 19.27
C LEU A 554 6.32 21.54 20.18
N LEU A 555 5.18 21.62 20.84
CA LEU A 555 4.52 20.47 21.44
C LEU A 555 3.76 19.68 20.36
N SER A 556 3.35 18.44 20.65
CA SER A 556 2.63 17.60 19.69
C SER A 556 1.35 18.27 19.16
N GLN A 557 0.65 19.05 19.99
CA GLN A 557 -0.55 19.81 19.60
C GLN A 557 -0.20 20.97 18.66
N ASP A 558 0.95 21.61 18.87
CA ASP A 558 1.41 22.72 18.02
C ASP A 558 1.84 22.21 16.64
N LYS A 559 2.47 21.02 16.58
CA LYS A 559 2.80 20.34 15.30
C LYS A 559 1.52 20.09 14.48
N LEU A 560 0.45 19.58 15.15
CA LEU A 560 -0.83 19.34 14.49
C LEU A 560 -1.42 20.64 13.93
N SER A 561 -1.49 21.68 14.75
CA SER A 561 -2.02 23.01 14.36
C SER A 561 -1.23 23.58 13.18
N LYS A 562 0.09 23.40 13.17
CA LYS A 562 0.94 23.88 12.07
C LYS A 562 0.71 23.14 10.77
N VAL A 563 0.51 21.83 10.82
CA VAL A 563 0.15 21.03 9.62
C VAL A 563 -1.22 21.46 9.08
N GLU A 564 -2.19 21.76 9.96
CA GLU A 564 -3.50 22.27 9.55
C GLU A 564 -3.42 23.66 8.88
N GLU A 565 -2.56 24.54 9.39
CA GLU A 565 -2.28 25.84 8.78
C GLU A 565 -1.71 25.66 7.37
N LEU A 566 -0.67 24.81 7.22
CA LEU A 566 -0.05 24.52 5.92
C LEU A 566 -1.03 23.90 4.92
N LEU A 567 -1.91 22.99 5.37
CA LEU A 567 -3.00 22.41 4.56
C LEU A 567 -4.00 23.49 4.12
N ALA A 568 -4.38 24.40 5.01
CA ALA A 568 -5.30 25.49 4.70
C ALA A 568 -4.69 26.43 3.65
N ASP A 569 -3.41 26.76 3.76
CA ASP A 569 -2.70 27.63 2.83
C ASP A 569 -2.47 26.93 1.46
N LEU A 570 -2.17 25.63 1.47
CA LEU A 570 -2.09 24.84 0.24
C LEU A 570 -3.43 24.83 -0.50
N ASN A 571 -4.54 24.67 0.22
CA ASN A 571 -5.88 24.68 -0.37
C ASN A 571 -6.29 26.04 -0.93
N LYS A 572 -5.77 27.15 -0.38
CA LYS A 572 -6.03 28.51 -0.88
C LYS A 572 -5.16 28.88 -2.08
N SER A 573 -3.87 28.53 -2.05
CA SER A 573 -2.85 28.98 -3.03
C SER A 573 -2.49 27.91 -4.06
N GLY A 574 -2.72 26.65 -3.75
CA GLY A 574 -2.39 25.49 -4.59
C GLY A 574 -3.39 25.23 -5.72
N LYS A 575 -2.98 24.39 -6.66
CA LYS A 575 -3.92 23.84 -7.65
C LYS A 575 -4.83 22.82 -6.95
N LYS A 576 -6.09 22.76 -7.39
CA LYS A 576 -7.02 21.75 -6.86
C LYS A 576 -6.44 20.34 -6.99
N GLY A 577 -6.15 19.73 -5.85
CA GLY A 577 -5.57 18.39 -5.76
C GLY A 577 -4.07 18.34 -5.43
N ASP A 578 -3.37 19.47 -5.26
CA ASP A 578 -2.04 19.47 -4.64
C ASP A 578 -2.15 18.92 -3.22
N SER A 579 -1.11 18.23 -2.72
CA SER A 579 -1.15 17.51 -1.43
C SER A 579 0.07 17.80 -0.57
N LEU A 580 -0.13 17.60 0.74
CA LEU A 580 0.86 17.68 1.79
C LEU A 580 1.08 16.28 2.38
N ILE A 581 2.35 15.87 2.49
CA ILE A 581 2.75 14.67 3.22
C ILE A 581 3.42 15.07 4.54
N PHE A 582 3.16 14.29 5.59
CA PHE A 582 3.89 14.38 6.86
C PHE A 582 4.67 13.09 7.08
N THR A 583 5.92 13.20 7.50
CA THR A 583 6.79 12.06 7.81
C THR A 583 7.27 12.14 9.24
N GLY A 584 7.06 11.07 10.01
CA GLY A 584 7.44 10.94 11.42
C GLY A 584 7.79 9.50 11.80
N ASP A 585 8.24 9.28 13.04
CA ASP A 585 8.50 7.97 13.62
C ASP A 585 7.22 7.25 14.13
N GLY A 586 6.12 7.99 14.24
CA GLY A 586 4.79 7.50 14.57
C GLY A 586 4.47 7.31 16.04
N ILE A 587 5.43 7.38 16.95
CA ILE A 587 5.18 7.18 18.39
C ILE A 587 4.48 8.41 18.99
N ASN A 588 5.04 9.58 18.75
CA ASN A 588 4.52 10.86 19.28
C ASN A 588 3.66 11.63 18.29
N ASP A 589 3.79 11.34 17.01
CA ASP A 589 3.21 12.12 15.91
C ASP A 589 1.99 11.45 15.25
N SER A 590 1.43 10.38 15.86
CA SER A 590 0.25 9.67 15.32
C SER A 590 -0.92 10.59 14.94
N PRO A 591 -1.29 11.62 15.74
CA PRO A 591 -2.35 12.56 15.36
C PRO A 591 -1.98 13.40 14.11
N VAL A 592 -0.70 13.75 13.95
CA VAL A 592 -0.22 14.55 12.82
C VAL A 592 -0.17 13.70 11.55
N LEU A 593 0.29 12.43 11.67
CA LEU A 593 0.27 11.44 10.58
C LEU A 593 -1.14 11.26 10.02
N ALA A 594 -2.11 11.05 10.91
CA ALA A 594 -3.52 10.86 10.52
C ALA A 594 -4.17 12.12 9.91
N ARG A 595 -3.64 13.33 10.20
CA ARG A 595 -4.21 14.60 9.74
C ARG A 595 -3.69 15.06 8.39
N ALA A 596 -2.50 14.66 8.00
CA ALA A 596 -1.93 14.97 6.69
C ALA A 596 -2.77 14.38 5.54
N ASP A 597 -2.57 14.84 4.30
CA ASP A 597 -3.18 14.20 3.14
C ASP A 597 -2.64 12.77 2.93
N ALA A 598 -1.39 12.53 3.34
CA ALA A 598 -0.84 11.20 3.55
C ALA A 598 0.24 11.26 4.64
N GLY A 599 0.09 10.42 5.67
CA GLY A 599 1.06 10.20 6.73
C GLY A 599 2.05 9.11 6.35
N ILE A 600 3.34 9.35 6.56
CA ILE A 600 4.43 8.42 6.26
C ILE A 600 5.15 8.07 7.57
N ALA A 601 5.14 6.78 7.95
CA ALA A 601 5.94 6.29 9.07
C ALA A 601 7.30 5.77 8.61
N MET A 602 8.34 6.12 9.38
CA MET A 602 9.73 5.70 9.14
C MET A 602 10.09 4.50 10.01
N GLY A 603 10.86 3.54 9.46
CA GLY A 603 11.38 2.39 10.21
C GLY A 603 10.29 1.48 10.82
N GLY A 604 9.08 1.55 10.29
CA GLY A 604 7.84 1.22 10.94
C GLY A 604 7.54 -0.24 11.27
N VAL A 605 8.43 -1.17 11.01
CA VAL A 605 8.13 -2.58 11.31
C VAL A 605 8.23 -2.89 12.81
N GLY A 606 8.81 -1.96 13.61
CA GLY A 606 8.93 -2.09 15.07
C GLY A 606 7.83 -1.41 15.90
N SER A 607 7.12 -0.40 15.36
CA SER A 607 6.10 0.37 16.11
C SER A 607 4.70 0.12 15.59
N ASP A 608 3.89 -0.61 16.34
CA ASP A 608 2.50 -0.93 16.00
C ASP A 608 1.64 0.32 15.87
N ALA A 609 1.86 1.32 16.74
CA ALA A 609 1.14 2.59 16.71
C ALA A 609 1.46 3.41 15.43
N ALA A 610 2.71 3.41 14.99
CA ALA A 610 3.12 4.06 13.75
C ALA A 610 2.50 3.39 12.52
N ILE A 611 2.51 2.05 12.51
CA ILE A 611 1.89 1.27 11.44
C ILE A 611 0.40 1.57 11.36
N GLU A 612 -0.31 1.66 12.47
CA GLU A 612 -1.76 1.91 12.49
C GLU A 612 -2.11 3.32 11.99
N ALA A 613 -1.38 4.32 12.45
CA ALA A 613 -1.67 5.74 12.18
C ALA A 613 -1.25 6.22 10.78
N ALA A 614 -0.22 5.62 10.18
CA ALA A 614 0.31 6.07 8.89
C ALA A 614 -0.43 5.42 7.71
N ASP A 615 -0.48 6.13 6.59
CA ASP A 615 -1.03 5.67 5.31
C ASP A 615 0.04 4.98 4.44
N ILE A 616 1.30 5.31 4.69
CA ILE A 616 2.47 4.82 3.97
C ILE A 616 3.54 4.48 4.99
N ILE A 617 4.20 3.34 4.81
CA ILE A 617 5.24 2.86 5.71
C ILE A 617 6.52 2.65 4.91
N ILE A 618 7.59 3.30 5.34
CA ILE A 618 8.94 3.05 4.82
C ILE A 618 9.56 2.00 5.72
N MET A 619 9.82 0.82 5.18
CA MET A 619 10.32 -0.32 5.96
C MET A 619 11.76 -0.13 6.43
N GLU A 620 12.57 0.50 5.58
CA GLU A 620 13.92 0.92 5.92
C GLU A 620 13.89 2.28 6.60
N ASP A 621 14.84 2.50 7.49
CA ASP A 621 14.96 3.80 8.16
C ASP A 621 15.69 4.83 7.28
N LYS A 622 15.24 4.97 6.00
CA LYS A 622 15.85 5.81 4.97
C LYS A 622 14.87 6.83 4.38
N PRO A 623 14.99 8.12 4.71
CA PRO A 623 14.16 9.19 4.15
C PRO A 623 14.20 9.29 2.61
N SER A 624 15.29 8.87 1.97
CA SER A 624 15.43 8.90 0.49
C SER A 624 14.37 8.06 -0.24
N LYS A 625 13.81 7.04 0.40
CA LYS A 625 12.73 6.20 -0.14
C LYS A 625 11.45 6.98 -0.44
N ILE A 626 11.20 8.07 0.26
CA ILE A 626 10.02 8.92 0.01
C ILE A 626 10.05 9.49 -1.42
N ALA A 627 11.21 9.98 -1.86
CA ALA A 627 11.37 10.47 -3.22
C ALA A 627 11.20 9.36 -4.27
N GLU A 628 11.63 8.12 -3.96
CA GLU A 628 11.40 6.94 -4.79
C GLU A 628 9.90 6.60 -4.87
N GLY A 629 9.18 6.65 -3.74
CA GLY A 629 7.74 6.50 -3.66
C GLY A 629 6.99 7.51 -4.53
N ILE A 630 7.37 8.78 -4.49
CA ILE A 630 6.79 9.84 -5.34
C ILE A 630 7.03 9.54 -6.83
N LYS A 631 8.23 9.08 -7.22
CA LYS A 631 8.53 8.72 -8.63
C LYS A 631 7.67 7.56 -9.12
N ILE A 632 7.52 6.51 -8.31
CA ILE A 632 6.66 5.35 -8.63
C ILE A 632 5.21 5.82 -8.77
N SER A 633 4.73 6.63 -7.84
CA SER A 633 3.36 7.15 -7.83
C SER A 633 3.05 7.99 -9.06
N ARG A 634 3.96 8.88 -9.46
CA ARG A 634 3.80 9.69 -10.68
C ARG A 634 3.81 8.85 -11.94
N LYS A 635 4.67 7.84 -12.01
CA LYS A 635 4.68 6.90 -13.13
C LYS A 635 3.36 6.14 -13.22
N THR A 636 2.82 5.69 -12.09
CA THR A 636 1.54 4.97 -12.01
C THR A 636 0.39 5.85 -12.49
N VAL A 637 0.25 7.04 -11.92
CA VAL A 637 -0.79 8.01 -12.29
C VAL A 637 -0.64 8.44 -13.76
N GLY A 638 0.59 8.61 -14.24
CA GLY A 638 0.87 8.89 -15.65
C GLY A 638 0.36 7.80 -16.60
N ILE A 639 0.55 6.52 -16.25
CA ILE A 639 0.04 5.38 -17.02
C ILE A 639 -1.49 5.33 -16.96
N VAL A 640 -2.11 5.60 -15.81
CA VAL A 640 -3.56 5.71 -15.66
C VAL A 640 -4.12 6.75 -16.62
N TYR A 641 -3.56 7.96 -16.67
CA TYR A 641 -4.00 9.00 -17.61
C TYR A 641 -3.75 8.64 -19.08
N GLN A 642 -2.62 7.99 -19.40
CA GLN A 642 -2.37 7.50 -20.76
C GLN A 642 -3.45 6.51 -21.21
N ASN A 643 -3.79 5.55 -20.34
CA ASN A 643 -4.82 4.56 -20.64
C ASN A 643 -6.21 5.20 -20.76
N LEU A 644 -6.55 6.12 -19.86
CA LEU A 644 -7.84 6.82 -19.87
C LEU A 644 -8.01 7.66 -21.13
N ILE A 645 -7.07 8.55 -21.41
CA ILE A 645 -7.14 9.48 -22.55
C ILE A 645 -7.01 8.71 -23.87
N GLY A 646 -6.07 7.75 -23.95
CA GLY A 646 -5.85 6.94 -25.14
C GLY A 646 -7.08 6.09 -25.50
N SER A 647 -7.67 5.41 -24.51
CA SER A 647 -8.87 4.59 -24.73
C SER A 647 -10.08 5.43 -25.14
N LEU A 648 -10.35 6.54 -24.44
CA LEU A 648 -11.44 7.44 -24.78
C LEU A 648 -11.25 8.08 -26.16
N GLY A 649 -10.04 8.49 -26.50
CA GLY A 649 -9.71 9.13 -27.77
C GLY A 649 -9.91 8.17 -28.94
N ILE A 650 -9.32 6.96 -28.87
CA ILE A 650 -9.46 5.96 -29.95
C ILE A 650 -10.92 5.53 -30.11
N LYS A 651 -11.59 5.20 -29.00
CA LYS A 651 -13.00 4.81 -29.03
C LYS A 651 -13.90 5.93 -29.57
N GLY A 652 -13.68 7.19 -29.16
CA GLY A 652 -14.42 8.34 -29.68
C GLY A 652 -14.29 8.50 -31.21
N ILE A 653 -13.07 8.34 -31.73
CA ILE A 653 -12.85 8.39 -33.19
C ILE A 653 -13.60 7.26 -33.89
N ILE A 654 -13.51 6.01 -33.40
CA ILE A 654 -14.16 4.87 -34.01
C ILE A 654 -15.69 5.01 -33.94
N LEU A 655 -16.24 5.50 -32.82
CA LEU A 655 -17.67 5.79 -32.68
C LEU A 655 -18.17 6.80 -33.72
N ILE A 656 -17.41 7.88 -33.93
CA ILE A 656 -17.73 8.87 -34.97
C ILE A 656 -17.68 8.23 -36.35
N LEU A 657 -16.63 7.48 -36.68
CA LEU A 657 -16.52 6.79 -37.96
C LEU A 657 -17.63 5.76 -38.16
N SER A 658 -18.07 5.07 -37.10
CA SER A 658 -19.22 4.13 -37.16
C SER A 658 -20.53 4.82 -37.44
N ALA A 659 -20.78 5.97 -36.82
CA ALA A 659 -21.98 6.77 -37.06
C ALA A 659 -22.07 7.26 -38.51
N PHE A 660 -20.93 7.65 -39.12
CA PHE A 660 -20.87 8.05 -40.53
C PHE A 660 -20.84 6.86 -41.50
N GLY A 661 -20.79 5.62 -41.01
CA GLY A 661 -20.77 4.40 -41.86
C GLY A 661 -19.44 4.14 -42.58
N ILE A 662 -18.34 4.75 -42.11
CA ILE A 662 -16.98 4.55 -42.65
C ILE A 662 -16.30 3.36 -41.93
N SER A 663 -16.75 3.03 -40.73
CA SER A 663 -16.25 1.91 -39.95
C SER A 663 -16.84 0.57 -40.42
N ASN A 664 -16.07 -0.50 -40.25
CA ASN A 664 -16.50 -1.89 -40.40
C ASN A 664 -16.44 -2.62 -39.04
N MET A 665 -17.02 -3.81 -38.94
CA MET A 665 -17.10 -4.59 -37.72
C MET A 665 -15.69 -4.93 -37.16
N TRP A 666 -14.70 -5.18 -38.02
CA TRP A 666 -13.33 -5.45 -37.62
C TRP A 666 -12.68 -4.28 -36.90
N LEU A 667 -12.93 -3.05 -37.40
CA LEU A 667 -12.42 -1.84 -36.74
C LEU A 667 -13.17 -1.60 -35.40
N ALA A 668 -14.45 -1.93 -35.33
CA ALA A 668 -15.24 -1.85 -34.12
C ALA A 668 -14.68 -2.80 -33.04
N VAL A 669 -14.46 -4.05 -33.38
CA VAL A 669 -13.90 -5.05 -32.45
C VAL A 669 -12.45 -4.72 -32.08
N PHE A 670 -11.62 -4.25 -33.01
CA PHE A 670 -10.27 -3.76 -32.69
C PHE A 670 -10.32 -2.58 -31.70
N GLY A 671 -11.25 -1.65 -31.90
CA GLY A 671 -11.46 -0.50 -31.01
C GLY A 671 -11.89 -0.88 -29.60
N ASP A 672 -12.49 -2.04 -29.42
CA ASP A 672 -12.82 -2.57 -28.10
C ASP A 672 -11.73 -3.46 -27.53
N VAL A 673 -11.51 -4.64 -28.09
CA VAL A 673 -10.57 -5.65 -27.58
C VAL A 673 -9.11 -5.22 -27.77
N GLY A 674 -8.76 -4.66 -28.93
CA GLY A 674 -7.38 -4.24 -29.21
C GLY A 674 -6.92 -3.11 -28.29
N VAL A 675 -7.78 -2.11 -28.07
CA VAL A 675 -7.47 -1.00 -27.16
C VAL A 675 -7.36 -1.50 -25.71
N THR A 676 -8.21 -2.44 -25.31
CA THR A 676 -8.15 -3.07 -23.98
C THR A 676 -6.81 -3.79 -23.79
N ILE A 677 -6.38 -4.58 -24.74
CA ILE A 677 -5.07 -5.27 -24.70
C ILE A 677 -3.93 -4.25 -24.59
N LEU A 678 -3.95 -3.19 -25.39
CA LEU A 678 -2.91 -2.15 -25.33
C LEU A 678 -2.86 -1.45 -23.98
N ALA A 679 -4.03 -1.10 -23.41
CA ALA A 679 -4.12 -0.45 -22.10
C ALA A 679 -3.61 -1.37 -20.96
N VAL A 680 -3.95 -2.67 -21.00
CA VAL A 680 -3.45 -3.67 -20.07
C VAL A 680 -1.94 -3.85 -20.21
N LEU A 681 -1.41 -3.97 -21.43
CA LEU A 681 0.03 -4.06 -21.65
C LEU A 681 0.78 -2.83 -21.15
N ASN A 682 0.19 -1.63 -21.29
CA ASN A 682 0.74 -0.41 -20.73
C ASN A 682 0.75 -0.44 -19.20
N ALA A 683 -0.32 -0.93 -18.55
CA ALA A 683 -0.39 -1.10 -17.10
C ALA A 683 0.67 -2.09 -16.57
N LEU A 684 0.88 -3.21 -17.28
CA LEU A 684 1.90 -4.21 -16.90
C LEU A 684 3.35 -3.71 -16.95
N ARG A 685 3.61 -2.52 -17.55
CA ARG A 685 4.93 -1.86 -17.49
C ARG A 685 5.34 -1.46 -16.07
N LEU A 686 4.39 -1.34 -15.15
CA LEU A 686 4.67 -1.07 -13.73
C LEU A 686 5.26 -2.30 -13.01
N LEU A 687 4.93 -3.51 -13.47
CA LEU A 687 5.40 -4.78 -12.90
C LEU A 687 6.76 -5.23 -13.49
N ARG A 688 7.25 -4.58 -14.55
CA ARG A 688 8.59 -4.86 -15.09
C ARG A 688 9.65 -4.32 -14.13
N LYS A 689 10.66 -5.19 -13.85
CA LYS A 689 11.83 -4.85 -13.02
C LYS A 689 12.61 -3.68 -13.59
#